data_9cc28ad99114199c57d67d0825c7e4e9
#
_entry.id   9cc28ad99114199c57d67d0825c7e4e9
#
_cell.length_a   1.000
_cell.length_b   1.000
_cell.length_c   1.000
_cell.angle_alpha   90.00
_cell.angle_beta   90.00
_cell.angle_gamma   90.00
#
_symmetry.space_group_name_H-M   'P 1'
#
loop_
_entity.id
_entity.type
_entity.pdbx_description
1 polymer ?
#
loop_
_entity_poly.entity_id
_entity_poly.type
_entity_poly.pdbx_seq_one_letter_code
_entity_poly.pdbx_strand_id
1 'polypeptide(L)'
;MIFFRRQGGDTPPDASGAAGPGGGQSGQTGQAGQPVQADPTGLRARCAAADLPDAVRGVVEAETGRMEKTDAAAPENAIALNYVECLLDLPWNGLTRDSLDLARAAAVFDASHAGLGQVRERVLEHLAARVLCATQPAAVLVVDDEPIARDNVAHVLAREGYTVDTAANGEEALARLARRRYDCTVTDLKMDRMDGMQLMEAARRVAPDTRIVVVTGYATVDTAVQALKTGAVQYLSKPIDIAELRATVREALADRTQGLSSRAPVLCFTGPPGVGKTSVGRALAEALGRRFYRMSLADLRDEAELRGHRRTYVGAMPGRIIQALRATGVRNPVFMLDEIDKVGQDAKGDPAMALLEVLDPEQNARFVDRYLEIPFDLSQVLFIATANGVERLRGPLLDRMEVVEFHGYAEADKLDIATRFLLPRQLREHGLTAPYPQVTPGALSRIINDYTSEAGVRGLERELARLCRKLARLRLEAGGHAGEPAGGPAGATGATEPTERAEPTKRAERAGGIASGTPSPDAVPSNTLLVDDDVAAALLGPPRYRHDAAHGVPRVGTATGLVWSEAGGEIVFVEAARMAGSGQLILTGSLGEVLKESARIALSHIRAEAAHLGVPGLSGQADPGHGGQSGQGDTPPQDIHIHIPAGGIAKDGPSAGLTICVALVSLLSGRPARADVALSGELSLSGRVLPVSGVREKLLAAARAGARTVVLPAANEAEARGLLAEFAARGSGGLPQVAFAARVQDALAVALLPAEAADDQGGAPCSS
;
A
#
# COMPACT_ATOMS: atom_id res chain seq x y z
N MET A 1 -7.04 26.95 33.87
CA MET A 1 -6.90 27.35 35.29
C MET A 1 -6.00 26.34 35.98
N ILE A 2 -4.97 26.89 36.58
CA ILE A 2 -3.88 26.43 37.48
C ILE A 2 -2.65 25.94 36.71
N PHE A 3 -1.70 26.78 36.41
CA PHE A 3 -0.52 27.45 37.01
C PHE A 3 0.28 26.59 37.98
N PHE A 4 1.58 26.35 37.63
CA PHE A 4 2.78 26.52 38.46
C PHE A 4 4.01 26.46 37.52
N ARG A 5 4.78 27.35 37.37
CA ARG A 5 5.77 28.37 37.69
C ARG A 5 7.06 27.78 38.31
N ARG A 6 8.14 27.88 37.52
CA ARG A 6 9.53 28.35 37.69
C ARG A 6 10.23 28.22 39.05
N GLN A 7 11.47 27.81 38.96
CA GLN A 7 12.74 28.50 39.37
C GLN A 7 13.86 27.50 39.23
N GLY A 8 15.08 27.76 38.77
CA GLY A 8 15.98 28.85 38.74
C GLY A 8 17.38 28.33 38.90
N GLY A 9 18.30 28.67 38.03
CA GLY A 9 19.52 29.39 38.23
C GLY A 9 20.73 28.46 38.59
N ASP A 10 21.76 28.43 37.76
CA ASP A 10 23.02 29.12 37.96
C ASP A 10 24.08 28.66 36.95
N THR A 11 24.80 29.64 36.45
CA THR A 11 25.94 29.57 35.53
C THR A 11 27.28 29.66 36.32
N PRO A 12 28.47 29.65 35.69
CA PRO A 12 29.57 28.70 35.83
C PRO A 12 30.75 29.23 36.71
N PRO A 13 31.91 28.60 36.73
CA PRO A 13 33.09 29.35 36.32
C PRO A 13 34.18 28.59 35.55
N ASP A 14 34.91 29.42 34.83
CA ASP A 14 36.19 29.23 34.15
C ASP A 14 37.29 28.56 34.97
N ALA A 15 38.24 27.94 34.32
CA ALA A 15 39.61 28.36 34.20
C ALA A 15 40.62 27.26 33.77
N SER A 16 41.24 27.49 32.65
CA SER A 16 42.68 27.49 32.40
C SER A 16 43.56 26.27 32.75
N GLY A 17 44.32 25.82 31.75
CA GLY A 17 45.74 25.56 32.00
C GLY A 17 46.36 24.40 31.24
N ALA A 18 47.18 24.76 30.24
CA ALA A 18 48.52 24.26 29.90
C ALA A 18 48.74 22.96 29.10
N ALA A 19 49.13 23.17 27.86
CA ALA A 19 50.41 22.72 27.22
C ALA A 19 50.73 21.23 27.01
N GLY A 20 50.69 20.78 25.79
CA GLY A 20 51.39 20.00 24.81
C GLY A 20 52.54 19.04 25.19
N PRO A 21 53.25 18.38 24.23
CA PRO A 21 52.97 18.21 22.78
C PRO A 21 53.14 16.74 22.31
N GLY A 22 52.80 16.45 21.07
CA GLY A 22 53.51 15.35 20.35
C GLY A 22 52.66 14.44 19.50
N GLY A 23 52.76 14.60 18.18
CA GLY A 23 52.99 13.48 17.27
C GLY A 23 51.80 12.88 16.54
N GLY A 24 51.56 13.32 15.33
CA GLY A 24 51.62 12.42 14.19
C GLY A 24 50.32 11.93 13.54
N GLN A 25 50.02 12.51 12.39
CA GLN A 25 49.50 11.89 11.16
C GLN A 25 48.00 11.72 10.94
N SER A 26 47.52 12.63 10.07
CA SER A 26 46.70 12.45 8.87
C SER A 26 45.40 11.67 8.99
N GLY A 27 44.32 12.41 9.27
CA GLY A 27 42.96 12.07 8.83
C GLY A 27 42.45 13.16 7.89
N GLN A 28 42.15 12.83 6.65
CA GLN A 28 41.62 13.74 5.65
C GLN A 28 40.27 14.27 6.09
N THR A 29 40.23 15.50 6.49
CA THR A 29 39.02 16.31 6.63
C THR A 29 38.50 16.61 5.21
N GLY A 30 37.26 16.20 4.98
CA GLY A 30 36.54 16.56 3.75
C GLY A 30 36.55 18.08 3.54
N GLN A 31 37.06 18.47 2.42
CA GLN A 31 37.03 19.84 1.95
C GLN A 31 35.56 20.24 1.75
N ALA A 32 35.12 21.24 2.47
CA ALA A 32 33.95 22.01 2.13
C ALA A 32 34.10 22.51 0.68
N GLY A 33 33.15 22.17 -0.18
CA GLY A 33 33.18 22.50 -1.59
C GLY A 33 33.42 23.99 -1.81
N GLN A 34 34.43 24.31 -2.59
CA GLN A 34 34.62 25.64 -3.13
C GLN A 34 33.39 25.98 -3.96
N PRO A 35 32.88 27.22 -3.95
CA PRO A 35 31.83 27.64 -4.85
C PRO A 35 32.27 27.38 -6.30
N VAL A 36 31.53 26.55 -7.01
CA VAL A 36 31.70 26.29 -8.44
C VAL A 36 31.52 27.65 -9.12
N GLN A 37 32.61 28.18 -9.67
CA GLN A 37 32.53 29.37 -10.54
C GLN A 37 31.63 28.99 -11.72
N ALA A 38 30.47 29.66 -11.81
CA ALA A 38 29.54 29.51 -12.91
C ALA A 38 30.29 29.87 -14.22
N ASP A 39 30.48 28.89 -15.10
CA ASP A 39 30.91 29.13 -16.48
C ASP A 39 29.69 29.55 -17.29
N PRO A 40 29.47 30.87 -17.58
CA PRO A 40 28.30 31.34 -18.31
C PRO A 40 28.24 30.82 -19.75
N THR A 41 29.41 30.44 -20.32
CA THR A 41 29.50 29.91 -21.68
C THR A 41 29.00 28.47 -21.77
N GLY A 42 29.27 27.67 -20.74
CA GLY A 42 28.76 26.29 -20.62
C GLY A 42 27.24 26.23 -20.35
N LEU A 43 26.73 27.19 -19.58
CA LEU A 43 25.28 27.27 -19.28
C LEU A 43 24.45 27.60 -20.52
N ARG A 44 24.89 28.59 -21.32
CA ARG A 44 24.26 28.95 -22.62
C ARG A 44 24.22 27.78 -23.61
N ALA A 45 25.31 27.04 -23.72
CA ALA A 45 25.36 25.86 -24.59
C ALA A 45 24.34 24.78 -24.11
N ARG A 46 24.23 24.56 -22.80
CA ARG A 46 23.23 23.65 -22.24
C ARG A 46 21.79 24.13 -22.49
N CYS A 47 21.53 25.44 -22.33
CA CYS A 47 20.22 26.02 -22.62
C CYS A 47 19.82 25.89 -24.08
N ALA A 48 20.75 26.11 -24.99
CA ALA A 48 20.50 25.97 -26.42
C ALA A 48 20.29 24.51 -26.88
N ALA A 49 20.95 23.55 -26.21
CA ALA A 49 20.86 22.12 -26.53
C ALA A 49 19.65 21.45 -25.83
N ALA A 50 19.06 22.09 -24.81
CA ALA A 50 17.96 21.51 -24.04
C ALA A 50 16.63 21.54 -24.83
N ASP A 51 15.92 20.40 -24.79
CA ASP A 51 14.58 20.27 -25.37
C ASP A 51 13.53 20.87 -24.42
N LEU A 52 13.36 22.19 -24.54
CA LEU A 52 12.47 22.98 -23.68
C LEU A 52 11.26 23.48 -24.45
N PRO A 53 10.06 23.49 -23.83
CA PRO A 53 8.91 24.24 -24.35
C PRO A 53 9.23 25.73 -24.51
N ASP A 54 8.63 26.39 -25.48
CA ASP A 54 8.94 27.80 -25.79
C ASP A 54 8.73 28.74 -24.59
N ALA A 55 7.69 28.51 -23.79
CA ALA A 55 7.43 29.29 -22.59
C ALA A 55 8.56 29.16 -21.54
N VAL A 56 9.11 27.94 -21.38
CA VAL A 56 10.21 27.66 -20.45
C VAL A 56 11.51 28.25 -21.00
N ARG A 57 11.76 28.07 -22.31
CA ARG A 57 12.92 28.64 -23.01
C ARG A 57 13.00 30.15 -22.81
N GLY A 58 11.89 30.87 -22.99
CA GLY A 58 11.85 32.31 -22.77
C GLY A 58 12.19 32.73 -21.34
N VAL A 59 11.77 31.96 -20.34
CA VAL A 59 12.13 32.22 -18.93
C VAL A 59 13.61 31.95 -18.67
N VAL A 60 14.15 30.85 -19.20
CA VAL A 60 15.57 30.49 -19.07
C VAL A 60 16.45 31.57 -19.72
N GLU A 61 16.10 32.05 -20.91
CA GLU A 61 16.82 33.13 -21.60
C GLU A 61 16.77 34.45 -20.84
N ALA A 62 15.61 34.80 -20.25
CA ALA A 62 15.47 36.01 -19.44
C ALA A 62 16.31 35.95 -18.17
N GLU A 63 16.33 34.79 -17.47
CA GLU A 63 17.12 34.64 -16.24
C GLU A 63 18.63 34.60 -16.54
N THR A 64 19.06 33.90 -17.58
CA THR A 64 20.47 33.90 -18.01
C THR A 64 20.93 35.28 -18.42
N GLY A 65 20.09 36.04 -19.13
CA GLY A 65 20.38 37.44 -19.47
C GLY A 65 20.43 38.41 -18.27
N ARG A 66 19.73 38.09 -17.15
CA ARG A 66 19.88 38.83 -15.88
C ARG A 66 21.17 38.51 -15.18
N MET A 67 21.53 37.21 -15.12
CA MET A 67 22.77 36.73 -14.50
C MET A 67 24.01 37.39 -15.12
N GLU A 68 24.02 37.59 -16.43
CA GLU A 68 25.13 38.26 -17.15
C GLU A 68 25.29 39.75 -16.81
N LYS A 69 24.23 40.40 -16.38
CA LYS A 69 24.22 41.81 -15.99
C LYS A 69 24.53 42.05 -14.51
N THR A 70 24.53 40.97 -13.71
CA THR A 70 24.72 41.02 -12.26
C THR A 70 26.12 40.52 -11.92
N ASP A 71 26.74 41.06 -10.85
CA ASP A 71 28.05 40.60 -10.41
C ASP A 71 28.03 39.09 -10.12
N ALA A 72 29.02 38.36 -10.67
CA ALA A 72 29.12 36.90 -10.53
C ALA A 72 29.17 36.44 -9.06
N ALA A 73 29.66 37.26 -8.15
CA ALA A 73 29.72 36.99 -6.71
C ALA A 73 28.43 37.31 -5.94
N ALA A 74 27.42 37.91 -6.60
CA ALA A 74 26.17 38.25 -5.94
C ALA A 74 25.36 37.00 -5.56
N PRO A 75 24.75 36.99 -4.34
CA PRO A 75 23.91 35.85 -3.89
C PRO A 75 22.75 35.55 -4.84
N GLU A 76 22.23 36.58 -5.51
CA GLU A 76 21.14 36.51 -6.48
C GLU A 76 21.53 35.63 -7.69
N ASN A 77 22.81 35.64 -8.11
CA ASN A 77 23.28 34.80 -9.18
C ASN A 77 23.28 33.32 -8.83
N ALA A 78 23.61 32.95 -7.60
CA ALA A 78 23.53 31.58 -7.13
C ALA A 78 22.08 31.07 -7.11
N ILE A 79 21.13 31.92 -6.71
CA ILE A 79 19.68 31.58 -6.71
C ILE A 79 19.18 31.40 -8.17
N ALA A 80 19.54 32.33 -9.06
CA ALA A 80 19.17 32.24 -10.47
C ALA A 80 19.78 31.02 -11.16
N LEU A 81 21.05 30.68 -10.88
CA LEU A 81 21.73 29.50 -11.39
C LEU A 81 20.98 28.22 -10.97
N ASN A 82 20.72 28.05 -9.67
CA ASN A 82 19.97 26.89 -9.16
C ASN A 82 18.58 26.75 -9.80
N TYR A 83 17.92 27.88 -10.06
CA TYR A 83 16.63 27.91 -10.73
C TYR A 83 16.73 27.46 -12.20
N VAL A 84 17.67 28.02 -12.96
CA VAL A 84 17.90 27.65 -14.35
C VAL A 84 18.29 26.17 -14.45
N GLU A 85 19.20 25.68 -13.59
CA GLU A 85 19.55 24.27 -13.53
C GLU A 85 18.35 23.37 -13.23
N CYS A 86 17.47 23.80 -12.30
CA CYS A 86 16.23 23.07 -12.01
C CYS A 86 15.33 22.98 -13.26
N LEU A 87 15.18 24.08 -14.02
CA LEU A 87 14.40 24.06 -15.26
C LEU A 87 15.00 23.19 -16.35
N LEU A 88 16.34 23.19 -16.50
CA LEU A 88 17.05 22.37 -17.48
C LEU A 88 16.99 20.87 -17.19
N ASP A 89 17.00 20.50 -15.91
CA ASP A 89 17.01 19.10 -15.48
C ASP A 89 15.60 18.45 -15.47
N LEU A 90 14.54 19.26 -15.63
CA LEU A 90 13.17 18.73 -15.67
C LEU A 90 12.86 18.07 -17.01
N PRO A 91 12.18 16.92 -17.00
CA PRO A 91 11.83 16.18 -18.21
C PRO A 91 10.58 16.76 -18.89
N TRP A 92 10.68 17.93 -19.50
CA TRP A 92 9.54 18.61 -20.14
C TRP A 92 8.89 17.77 -21.26
N ASN A 93 9.71 17.12 -22.10
CA ASN A 93 9.28 16.35 -23.27
C ASN A 93 9.68 14.87 -23.17
N GLY A 94 10.45 14.47 -22.14
CA GLY A 94 10.97 13.11 -21.99
C GLY A 94 9.91 12.10 -21.56
N LEU A 95 9.50 11.19 -22.45
CA LEU A 95 8.53 10.13 -22.19
C LEU A 95 9.15 8.74 -22.38
N THR A 96 8.77 7.79 -21.51
CA THR A 96 9.01 6.36 -21.78
C THR A 96 7.87 5.81 -22.62
N ARG A 97 8.17 4.86 -23.52
CA ARG A 97 7.13 4.16 -24.29
C ARG A 97 6.44 3.11 -23.42
N ASP A 98 5.13 3.18 -23.36
CA ASP A 98 4.33 2.21 -22.60
C ASP A 98 4.26 0.87 -23.32
N SER A 99 4.45 -0.21 -22.57
CA SER A 99 4.13 -1.55 -23.03
C SER A 99 2.63 -1.80 -22.80
N LEU A 100 1.88 -1.94 -23.88
CA LEU A 100 0.43 -2.18 -23.86
C LEU A 100 0.09 -3.68 -23.88
N ASP A 101 1.04 -4.56 -23.56
CA ASP A 101 0.88 -6.01 -23.57
C ASP A 101 0.36 -6.51 -22.22
N LEU A 102 -0.92 -6.84 -22.16
CA LEU A 102 -1.56 -7.38 -20.95
C LEU A 102 -1.05 -8.78 -20.58
N ALA A 103 -0.62 -9.61 -21.55
CA ALA A 103 -0.06 -10.91 -21.26
C ALA A 103 1.29 -10.78 -20.57
N ARG A 104 2.12 -9.84 -21.03
CA ARG A 104 3.38 -9.48 -20.35
C ARG A 104 3.12 -8.94 -18.94
N ALA A 105 2.13 -8.05 -18.78
CA ALA A 105 1.78 -7.53 -17.47
C ALA A 105 1.38 -8.66 -16.51
N ALA A 106 0.52 -9.58 -16.94
CA ALA A 106 0.13 -10.75 -16.17
C ALA A 106 1.35 -11.61 -15.77
N ALA A 107 2.27 -11.87 -16.70
CA ALA A 107 3.48 -12.65 -16.45
C ALA A 107 4.40 -11.98 -15.41
N VAL A 108 4.56 -10.65 -15.43
CA VAL A 108 5.35 -9.91 -14.43
C VAL A 108 4.73 -10.05 -13.04
N PHE A 109 3.40 -9.96 -12.91
CA PHE A 109 2.71 -10.18 -11.64
C PHE A 109 2.89 -11.62 -11.13
N ASP A 110 2.72 -12.63 -11.97
CA ASP A 110 2.84 -14.04 -11.60
C ASP A 110 4.29 -14.42 -11.22
N ALA A 111 5.28 -13.75 -11.81
CA ALA A 111 6.69 -13.95 -11.49
C ALA A 111 7.12 -13.27 -10.17
N SER A 112 6.40 -12.27 -9.69
CA SER A 112 6.80 -11.43 -8.55
C SER A 112 5.88 -11.54 -7.32
N HIS A 113 4.67 -12.09 -7.48
CA HIS A 113 3.67 -12.14 -6.41
C HIS A 113 2.97 -13.50 -6.33
N ALA A 114 2.52 -13.85 -5.13
CA ALA A 114 1.65 -14.98 -4.85
C ALA A 114 0.52 -14.54 -3.90
N GLY A 115 -0.62 -15.21 -3.93
CA GLY A 115 -1.75 -14.92 -3.03
C GLY A 115 -2.59 -13.68 -3.36
N LEU A 116 -2.25 -12.90 -4.40
CA LEU A 116 -2.89 -11.63 -4.75
C LEU A 116 -3.78 -11.72 -6.02
N GLY A 117 -4.48 -12.84 -6.24
CA GLY A 117 -5.26 -13.06 -7.47
C GLY A 117 -6.28 -11.96 -7.76
N GLN A 118 -7.08 -11.54 -6.77
CA GLN A 118 -8.09 -10.50 -6.93
C GLN A 118 -7.46 -9.12 -7.24
N VAL A 119 -6.37 -8.77 -6.54
CA VAL A 119 -5.62 -7.53 -6.78
C VAL A 119 -5.05 -7.52 -8.20
N ARG A 120 -4.45 -8.64 -8.64
CA ARG A 120 -3.92 -8.81 -9.99
C ARG A 120 -5.01 -8.57 -11.03
N GLU A 121 -6.18 -9.17 -10.87
CA GLU A 121 -7.30 -9.03 -11.79
C GLU A 121 -7.78 -7.59 -11.88
N ARG A 122 -7.99 -6.91 -10.74
CA ARG A 122 -8.37 -5.50 -10.71
C ARG A 122 -7.36 -4.58 -11.41
N VAL A 123 -6.07 -4.81 -11.17
CA VAL A 123 -5.00 -4.03 -11.84
C VAL A 123 -4.99 -4.30 -13.33
N LEU A 124 -5.18 -5.56 -13.78
CA LEU A 124 -5.25 -5.90 -15.20
C LEU A 124 -6.51 -5.32 -15.87
N GLU A 125 -7.67 -5.32 -15.21
CA GLU A 125 -8.88 -4.64 -15.68
C GLU A 125 -8.65 -3.14 -15.90
N HIS A 126 -8.03 -2.48 -14.91
CA HIS A 126 -7.68 -1.06 -15.02
C HIS A 126 -6.71 -0.79 -16.19
N LEU A 127 -5.70 -1.66 -16.39
CA LEU A 127 -4.81 -1.58 -17.54
C LEU A 127 -5.53 -1.83 -18.86
N ALA A 128 -6.40 -2.83 -18.90
CA ALA A 128 -7.17 -3.16 -20.11
C ALA A 128 -8.03 -1.99 -20.58
N ALA A 129 -8.72 -1.32 -19.66
CA ALA A 129 -9.50 -0.12 -19.98
C ALA A 129 -8.62 0.99 -20.59
N ARG A 130 -7.42 1.22 -20.02
CA ARG A 130 -6.47 2.19 -20.56
C ARG A 130 -5.94 1.80 -21.93
N VAL A 131 -5.61 0.53 -22.13
CA VAL A 131 -5.13 0.01 -23.42
C VAL A 131 -6.21 0.21 -24.48
N LEU A 132 -7.47 -0.13 -24.19
CA LEU A 132 -8.59 0.07 -25.11
C LEU A 132 -8.77 1.55 -25.47
N CYS A 133 -8.70 2.46 -24.50
CA CYS A 133 -8.77 3.89 -24.76
C CYS A 133 -7.62 4.38 -25.65
N ALA A 134 -6.41 3.86 -25.44
CA ALA A 134 -5.22 4.25 -26.22
C ALA A 134 -5.20 3.65 -27.65
N THR A 135 -5.82 2.48 -27.83
CA THR A 135 -5.86 1.77 -29.13
C THR A 135 -7.05 2.12 -30.01
N GLN A 136 -8.04 2.86 -29.50
CA GLN A 136 -9.15 3.35 -30.33
C GLN A 136 -8.62 4.26 -31.44
N PRO A 137 -9.13 4.12 -32.71
CA PRO A 137 -8.76 5.02 -33.78
C PRO A 137 -9.05 6.47 -33.39
N ALA A 138 -8.13 7.38 -33.72
CA ALA A 138 -8.35 8.80 -33.45
C ALA A 138 -9.55 9.33 -34.25
N ALA A 139 -10.40 10.11 -33.58
CA ALA A 139 -11.53 10.77 -34.22
C ALA A 139 -11.07 12.14 -34.76
N VAL A 140 -11.18 12.34 -36.06
CA VAL A 140 -10.82 13.58 -36.74
C VAL A 140 -12.05 14.22 -37.35
N LEU A 141 -12.25 15.52 -37.15
CA LEU A 141 -13.29 16.31 -37.80
C LEU A 141 -12.65 17.17 -38.88
N VAL A 142 -13.16 17.02 -40.12
CA VAL A 142 -12.70 17.82 -41.27
C VAL A 142 -13.78 18.85 -41.58
N VAL A 143 -13.40 20.13 -41.63
CA VAL A 143 -14.30 21.27 -41.82
C VAL A 143 -13.80 22.07 -43.02
N ASP A 144 -14.60 22.10 -44.06
CA ASP A 144 -14.33 22.85 -45.30
C ASP A 144 -15.65 23.08 -46.01
N ASP A 145 -15.93 24.27 -46.53
CA ASP A 145 -17.15 24.59 -47.26
C ASP A 145 -17.14 24.02 -48.68
N GLU A 146 -15.93 23.77 -49.24
CA GLU A 146 -15.78 23.15 -50.54
C GLU A 146 -15.93 21.61 -50.48
N PRO A 147 -16.98 20.99 -51.05
CA PRO A 147 -17.25 19.57 -50.89
C PRO A 147 -16.09 18.69 -51.36
N ILE A 148 -15.45 19.03 -52.49
CA ILE A 148 -14.35 18.24 -53.08
C ILE A 148 -13.12 18.27 -52.16
N ALA A 149 -12.75 19.42 -51.65
CA ALA A 149 -11.62 19.56 -50.71
C ALA A 149 -11.86 18.79 -49.44
N ARG A 150 -13.04 18.95 -48.85
CA ARG A 150 -13.50 18.26 -47.64
C ARG A 150 -13.43 16.74 -47.78
N ASP A 151 -14.04 16.20 -48.86
CA ASP A 151 -14.11 14.76 -49.10
C ASP A 151 -12.71 14.17 -49.40
N ASN A 152 -11.85 14.89 -50.11
CA ASN A 152 -10.47 14.47 -50.36
C ASN A 152 -9.65 14.38 -49.05
N VAL A 153 -9.69 15.40 -48.21
CA VAL A 153 -8.98 15.39 -46.91
C VAL A 153 -9.54 14.27 -46.04
N ALA A 154 -10.84 14.13 -45.94
CA ALA A 154 -11.49 13.07 -45.19
C ALA A 154 -11.08 11.67 -45.69
N HIS A 155 -11.04 11.46 -47.01
CA HIS A 155 -10.63 10.20 -47.60
C HIS A 155 -9.14 9.85 -47.29
N VAL A 156 -8.27 10.83 -47.38
CA VAL A 156 -6.83 10.65 -47.06
C VAL A 156 -6.66 10.25 -45.63
N LEU A 157 -7.31 10.93 -44.69
CA LEU A 157 -7.21 10.65 -43.26
C LEU A 157 -7.89 9.33 -42.87
N ALA A 158 -9.01 8.98 -43.47
CA ALA A 158 -9.67 7.68 -43.26
C ALA A 158 -8.76 6.50 -43.71
N ARG A 159 -7.97 6.67 -44.78
CA ARG A 159 -6.97 5.67 -45.20
C ARG A 159 -5.79 5.49 -44.23
N GLU A 160 -5.48 6.50 -43.42
CA GLU A 160 -4.50 6.40 -42.34
C GLU A 160 -5.06 5.68 -41.08
N GLY A 161 -6.32 5.25 -41.11
CA GLY A 161 -6.98 4.52 -40.02
C GLY A 161 -7.69 5.40 -39.00
N TYR A 162 -7.86 6.70 -39.26
CA TYR A 162 -8.62 7.60 -38.39
C TYR A 162 -10.13 7.44 -38.64
N THR A 163 -10.94 7.66 -37.59
CA THR A 163 -12.38 7.81 -37.72
C THR A 163 -12.67 9.26 -38.10
N VAL A 164 -13.14 9.49 -39.32
CA VAL A 164 -13.28 10.86 -39.86
C VAL A 164 -14.75 11.20 -40.00
N ASP A 165 -15.16 12.32 -39.41
CA ASP A 165 -16.42 13.01 -39.64
C ASP A 165 -16.16 14.32 -40.42
N THR A 166 -17.18 14.82 -41.16
CA THR A 166 -17.02 16.03 -41.96
C THR A 166 -18.10 17.06 -41.60
N ALA A 167 -17.76 18.35 -41.69
CA ALA A 167 -18.69 19.45 -41.52
C ALA A 167 -18.53 20.48 -42.64
N ALA A 168 -19.59 21.08 -43.11
CA ALA A 168 -19.58 22.03 -44.23
C ALA A 168 -19.30 23.49 -43.81
N ASN A 169 -19.31 23.78 -42.53
CA ASN A 169 -19.06 25.14 -41.99
C ASN A 169 -18.76 25.04 -40.47
N GLY A 170 -18.33 26.18 -39.89
CA GLY A 170 -17.97 26.25 -38.47
C GLY A 170 -19.12 26.01 -37.50
N GLU A 171 -20.37 26.37 -37.86
CA GLU A 171 -21.55 26.13 -36.99
C GLU A 171 -21.86 24.63 -36.89
N GLU A 172 -21.83 23.89 -38.01
CA GLU A 172 -21.99 22.45 -38.02
C GLU A 172 -20.85 21.75 -37.25
N ALA A 173 -19.61 22.22 -37.46
CA ALA A 173 -18.45 21.72 -36.75
C ALA A 173 -18.60 21.88 -35.22
N LEU A 174 -19.04 23.05 -34.78
CA LEU A 174 -19.26 23.34 -33.35
C LEU A 174 -20.38 22.46 -32.77
N ALA A 175 -21.47 22.24 -33.52
CA ALA A 175 -22.55 21.36 -33.12
C ALA A 175 -22.07 19.90 -32.98
N ARG A 176 -21.14 19.43 -33.85
CA ARG A 176 -20.54 18.09 -33.75
C ARG A 176 -19.57 18.00 -32.57
N LEU A 177 -18.71 19.00 -32.37
CA LEU A 177 -17.80 19.10 -31.22
C LEU A 177 -18.53 19.09 -29.87
N ALA A 178 -19.72 19.66 -29.80
CA ALA A 178 -20.58 19.63 -28.60
C ALA A 178 -21.18 18.25 -28.30
N ARG A 179 -21.37 17.42 -29.34
CA ARG A 179 -22.02 16.09 -29.22
C ARG A 179 -21.04 14.93 -29.08
N ARG A 180 -19.86 15.05 -29.70
CA ARG A 180 -18.84 14.00 -29.75
C ARG A 180 -17.46 14.60 -29.58
N ARG A 181 -16.61 13.91 -28.90
CA ARG A 181 -15.19 14.28 -28.78
C ARG A 181 -14.43 13.93 -30.06
N TYR A 182 -13.63 14.89 -30.53
CA TYR A 182 -12.68 14.70 -31.61
C TYR A 182 -11.28 14.98 -31.06
N ASP A 183 -10.33 14.17 -31.50
CA ASP A 183 -8.93 14.31 -31.10
C ASP A 183 -8.23 15.40 -31.91
N CYS A 184 -8.63 15.56 -33.17
CA CYS A 184 -8.13 16.60 -34.07
C CYS A 184 -9.27 17.18 -34.89
N THR A 185 -9.21 18.49 -35.16
CA THR A 185 -10.05 19.16 -36.14
C THR A 185 -9.15 19.79 -37.19
N VAL A 186 -9.37 19.43 -38.47
CA VAL A 186 -8.73 20.05 -39.63
C VAL A 186 -9.73 21.02 -40.26
N THR A 187 -9.44 22.33 -40.24
CA THR A 187 -10.42 23.35 -40.67
C THR A 187 -9.84 24.29 -41.69
N ASP A 188 -10.65 24.69 -42.70
CA ASP A 188 -10.33 25.87 -43.50
C ASP A 188 -10.49 27.15 -42.66
N LEU A 189 -9.73 28.17 -43.02
CA LEU A 189 -9.88 29.51 -42.44
C LEU A 189 -11.08 30.28 -42.99
N LYS A 190 -11.28 30.24 -44.30
CA LYS A 190 -12.36 30.98 -44.96
C LYS A 190 -13.50 30.04 -45.26
N MET A 191 -14.59 30.17 -44.56
CA MET A 191 -15.82 29.40 -44.75
C MET A 191 -17.02 30.31 -44.58
N ASP A 192 -18.13 29.90 -45.21
CA ASP A 192 -19.41 30.60 -45.05
C ASP A 192 -19.95 30.49 -43.63
N ARG A 193 -20.64 31.54 -43.15
CA ARG A 193 -21.30 31.70 -41.82
C ARG A 193 -20.35 31.88 -40.67
N MET A 194 -19.59 30.86 -40.28
CA MET A 194 -18.60 30.91 -39.21
C MET A 194 -17.25 30.52 -39.81
N ASP A 195 -16.29 31.44 -39.78
CA ASP A 195 -14.93 31.22 -40.27
C ASP A 195 -14.10 30.34 -39.32
N GLY A 196 -12.94 29.86 -39.79
CA GLY A 196 -12.07 28.96 -39.03
C GLY A 196 -11.50 29.60 -37.76
N MET A 197 -11.29 30.94 -37.74
CA MET A 197 -10.80 31.64 -36.53
C MET A 197 -11.88 31.68 -35.44
N GLN A 198 -13.14 32.00 -35.84
CA GLN A 198 -14.28 31.99 -34.93
C GLN A 198 -14.57 30.60 -34.41
N LEU A 199 -14.44 29.55 -35.29
CA LEU A 199 -14.56 28.16 -34.88
C LEU A 199 -13.51 27.80 -33.83
N MET A 200 -12.23 28.20 -34.00
CA MET A 200 -11.18 27.94 -33.03
C MET A 200 -11.45 28.56 -31.65
N GLU A 201 -11.91 29.82 -31.65
CA GLU A 201 -12.29 30.49 -30.37
C GLU A 201 -13.45 29.81 -29.68
N ALA A 202 -14.47 29.39 -30.43
CA ALA A 202 -15.63 28.68 -29.89
C ALA A 202 -15.27 27.26 -29.45
N ALA A 203 -14.48 26.52 -30.24
CA ALA A 203 -14.02 25.16 -29.94
C ALA A 203 -13.23 25.09 -28.64
N ARG A 204 -12.39 26.09 -28.32
CA ARG A 204 -11.69 26.19 -27.04
C ARG A 204 -12.59 26.18 -25.81
N ARG A 205 -13.83 26.67 -25.94
CA ARG A 205 -14.82 26.68 -24.84
C ARG A 205 -15.60 25.37 -24.74
N VAL A 206 -15.85 24.72 -25.89
CA VAL A 206 -16.72 23.53 -25.98
C VAL A 206 -15.88 22.24 -25.93
N ALA A 207 -14.73 22.23 -26.59
CA ALA A 207 -13.85 21.08 -26.71
C ALA A 207 -12.37 21.50 -26.57
N PRO A 208 -11.91 21.91 -25.39
CA PRO A 208 -10.57 22.48 -25.15
C PRO A 208 -9.43 21.51 -25.47
N ASP A 209 -9.71 20.23 -25.47
CA ASP A 209 -8.72 19.16 -25.70
C ASP A 209 -8.51 18.83 -27.19
N THR A 210 -9.39 19.32 -28.09
CA THR A 210 -9.29 19.04 -29.52
C THR A 210 -8.14 19.81 -30.12
N ARG A 211 -7.20 19.13 -30.77
CA ARG A 211 -6.11 19.74 -31.53
C ARG A 211 -6.64 20.33 -32.83
N ILE A 212 -6.25 21.56 -33.18
CA ILE A 212 -6.76 22.23 -34.36
C ILE A 212 -5.61 22.43 -35.35
N VAL A 213 -5.78 21.91 -36.54
CA VAL A 213 -4.90 22.11 -37.72
C VAL A 213 -5.65 22.98 -38.71
N VAL A 214 -5.04 24.08 -39.13
CA VAL A 214 -5.63 25.02 -40.08
C VAL A 214 -5.11 24.76 -41.48
N VAL A 215 -6.01 24.76 -42.46
CA VAL A 215 -5.68 24.63 -43.88
C VAL A 215 -6.29 25.82 -44.60
N THR A 216 -5.56 26.50 -45.46
CA THR A 216 -6.10 27.67 -46.20
C THR A 216 -5.42 27.94 -47.53
N GLY A 217 -6.22 28.46 -48.46
CA GLY A 217 -5.72 28.95 -49.79
C GLY A 217 -5.12 30.37 -49.74
N TYR A 218 -5.29 31.09 -48.63
CA TYR A 218 -4.79 32.46 -48.47
C TYR A 218 -3.77 32.55 -47.35
N ALA A 219 -2.63 31.91 -47.54
CA ALA A 219 -1.55 31.90 -46.59
C ALA A 219 -0.81 33.23 -46.56
N THR A 220 -0.95 34.01 -45.46
CA THR A 220 -0.09 35.16 -45.16
C THR A 220 0.59 34.94 -43.82
N VAL A 221 1.75 35.56 -43.63
CA VAL A 221 2.49 35.47 -42.35
C VAL A 221 1.63 35.91 -41.20
N ASP A 222 0.83 36.98 -41.36
CA ASP A 222 -0.06 37.53 -40.31
C ASP A 222 -1.17 36.54 -39.92
N THR A 223 -1.84 35.89 -40.89
CA THR A 223 -2.87 34.90 -40.63
C THR A 223 -2.34 33.63 -39.98
N ALA A 224 -1.16 33.18 -40.36
CA ALA A 224 -0.49 32.04 -39.74
C ALA A 224 -0.11 32.33 -38.27
N VAL A 225 0.50 33.49 -38.01
CA VAL A 225 0.87 33.93 -36.65
C VAL A 225 -0.39 34.10 -35.76
N GLN A 226 -1.46 34.65 -36.32
CA GLN A 226 -2.72 34.79 -35.59
C GLN A 226 -3.37 33.44 -35.27
N ALA A 227 -3.43 32.51 -36.21
CA ALA A 227 -3.94 31.15 -36.01
C ALA A 227 -3.16 30.40 -34.92
N LEU A 228 -1.83 30.46 -34.94
CA LEU A 228 -0.98 29.85 -33.91
C LEU A 228 -1.20 30.52 -32.52
N LYS A 229 -1.30 31.84 -32.45
CA LYS A 229 -1.65 32.56 -31.22
C LYS A 229 -3.05 32.20 -30.69
N THR A 230 -4.00 31.94 -31.60
CA THR A 230 -5.35 31.47 -31.24
C THR A 230 -5.37 29.98 -30.85
N GLY A 231 -4.28 29.23 -31.08
CA GLY A 231 -4.07 27.86 -30.61
C GLY A 231 -4.25 26.79 -31.66
N ALA A 232 -4.06 27.11 -32.92
CA ALA A 232 -3.78 26.10 -33.91
C ALA A 232 -2.44 25.39 -33.56
N VAL A 233 -2.42 24.09 -33.72
CA VAL A 233 -1.19 23.31 -33.56
C VAL A 233 -0.28 23.51 -34.77
N GLN A 234 -0.88 23.57 -35.94
CA GLN A 234 -0.17 23.74 -37.22
C GLN A 234 -1.05 24.45 -38.23
N TYR A 235 -0.38 24.95 -39.31
CA TYR A 235 -0.98 25.72 -40.37
C TYR A 235 -0.46 25.21 -41.72
N LEU A 236 -1.37 24.81 -42.62
CA LEU A 236 -1.04 24.26 -43.96
C LEU A 236 -1.61 25.16 -45.05
N SER A 237 -0.85 25.31 -46.16
CA SER A 237 -1.30 26.05 -47.34
C SER A 237 -1.95 25.17 -48.38
N LYS A 238 -3.01 25.62 -49.06
CA LYS A 238 -3.56 24.99 -50.27
C LYS A 238 -2.73 25.43 -51.48
N PRO A 239 -2.34 24.56 -52.43
CA PRO A 239 -2.73 23.14 -52.53
C PRO A 239 -2.05 22.28 -51.50
N ILE A 240 -2.82 21.39 -50.84
CA ILE A 240 -2.37 20.55 -49.75
C ILE A 240 -1.46 19.45 -50.24
N ASP A 241 -0.24 19.39 -49.75
CA ASP A 241 0.60 18.19 -49.91
C ASP A 241 0.05 17.08 -48.96
N ILE A 242 -0.29 15.94 -49.56
CA ILE A 242 -0.86 14.79 -48.84
C ILE A 242 0.17 14.25 -47.81
N ALA A 243 1.47 14.27 -48.14
CA ALA A 243 2.49 13.81 -47.22
C ALA A 243 2.63 14.76 -46.02
N GLU A 244 2.54 16.07 -46.24
CA GLU A 244 2.58 17.11 -45.24
C GLU A 244 1.33 17.03 -44.33
N LEU A 245 0.13 16.89 -44.88
CA LEU A 245 -1.10 16.71 -44.13
C LEU A 245 -1.04 15.49 -43.18
N ARG A 246 -0.57 14.36 -43.71
CA ARG A 246 -0.40 13.12 -42.92
C ARG A 246 0.60 13.30 -41.80
N ALA A 247 1.73 13.96 -42.07
CA ALA A 247 2.75 14.23 -41.05
C ALA A 247 2.20 15.15 -39.94
N THR A 248 1.55 16.25 -40.34
CA THR A 248 0.97 17.25 -39.43
C THR A 248 -0.12 16.66 -38.53
N VAL A 249 -1.07 15.91 -39.09
CA VAL A 249 -2.12 15.28 -38.27
C VAL A 249 -1.53 14.20 -37.37
N ARG A 250 -0.54 13.44 -37.84
CA ARG A 250 0.18 12.46 -37.03
C ARG A 250 0.92 13.13 -35.89
N GLU A 251 1.58 14.24 -36.13
CA GLU A 251 2.29 15.03 -35.11
C GLU A 251 1.30 15.62 -34.10
N ALA A 252 0.20 16.22 -34.56
CA ALA A 252 -0.85 16.74 -33.69
C ALA A 252 -1.49 15.67 -32.79
N LEU A 253 -1.49 14.40 -33.24
CA LEU A 253 -2.02 13.25 -32.50
C LEU A 253 -0.93 12.43 -31.77
N ALA A 254 0.36 12.80 -31.89
CA ALA A 254 1.45 12.04 -31.31
C ALA A 254 1.38 11.90 -29.79
N ASP A 255 0.93 12.94 -29.10
CA ASP A 255 0.73 12.95 -27.66
C ASP A 255 -0.33 11.95 -27.19
N ARG A 256 -1.32 11.64 -28.05
CA ARG A 256 -2.35 10.64 -27.75
C ARG A 256 -1.79 9.21 -27.74
N THR A 257 -0.85 8.92 -28.62
CA THR A 257 -0.27 7.58 -28.82
C THR A 257 0.90 7.29 -27.88
N GLN A 258 1.45 8.31 -27.21
CA GLN A 258 2.66 8.17 -26.41
C GLN A 258 2.42 7.80 -24.94
N GLY A 259 1.17 7.74 -24.46
CA GLY A 259 0.89 7.37 -23.08
C GLY A 259 -0.55 6.93 -22.84
N LEU A 260 -0.72 6.09 -21.84
CA LEU A 260 -2.03 5.73 -21.32
C LEU A 260 -2.69 7.00 -20.73
N SER A 261 -3.79 7.44 -21.31
CA SER A 261 -4.51 8.66 -20.86
C SER A 261 -4.73 8.66 -19.34
N SER A 262 -4.33 9.73 -18.68
CA SER A 262 -4.40 9.92 -17.22
C SER A 262 -5.82 10.13 -16.67
N ARG A 263 -6.87 10.01 -17.47
CA ARG A 263 -8.25 10.28 -17.03
C ARG A 263 -8.91 9.15 -16.25
N ALA A 264 -8.24 8.01 -16.09
CA ALA A 264 -8.71 6.96 -15.20
C ALA A 264 -8.52 7.37 -13.73
N PRO A 265 -9.41 6.94 -12.82
CA PRO A 265 -9.26 7.22 -11.40
C PRO A 265 -7.92 6.71 -10.89
N VAL A 266 -7.39 7.37 -9.86
CA VAL A 266 -6.14 6.99 -9.21
C VAL A 266 -6.34 5.68 -8.46
N LEU A 267 -5.47 4.68 -8.67
CA LEU A 267 -5.52 3.45 -7.90
C LEU A 267 -5.12 3.71 -6.45
N CYS A 268 -5.97 3.31 -5.51
CA CYS A 268 -5.69 3.36 -4.08
C CYS A 268 -5.59 1.95 -3.50
N PHE A 269 -4.38 1.53 -3.14
CA PHE A 269 -4.12 0.23 -2.53
C PHE A 269 -4.32 0.32 -1.03
N THR A 270 -5.36 -0.32 -0.51
CA THR A 270 -5.72 -0.31 0.92
C THR A 270 -5.49 -1.68 1.54
N GLY A 271 -5.19 -1.73 2.82
CA GLY A 271 -5.02 -2.97 3.58
C GLY A 271 -3.86 -2.95 4.55
N PRO A 272 -3.65 -4.04 5.32
CA PRO A 272 -2.66 -4.09 6.38
C PRO A 272 -1.22 -3.93 5.88
N PRO A 273 -0.28 -3.58 6.78
CA PRO A 273 1.12 -3.46 6.42
C PRO A 273 1.73 -4.81 6.01
N GLY A 274 2.64 -4.79 5.03
CA GLY A 274 3.36 -6.00 4.61
C GLY A 274 2.63 -6.93 3.63
N VAL A 275 1.46 -6.55 3.11
CA VAL A 275 0.69 -7.35 2.12
C VAL A 275 1.11 -7.11 0.66
N GLY A 276 2.17 -6.36 0.42
CA GLY A 276 2.71 -6.22 -0.94
C GLY A 276 2.22 -4.99 -1.71
N LYS A 277 1.54 -4.02 -1.12
CA LYS A 277 1.08 -2.79 -1.79
C LYS A 277 2.17 -2.11 -2.63
N THR A 278 3.35 -1.90 -2.03
CA THR A 278 4.47 -1.24 -2.72
C THR A 278 5.11 -2.12 -3.80
N SER A 279 5.14 -3.44 -3.60
CA SER A 279 5.71 -4.37 -4.59
C SER A 279 4.83 -4.46 -5.85
N VAL A 280 3.49 -4.45 -5.69
CA VAL A 280 2.53 -4.42 -6.80
C VAL A 280 2.67 -3.13 -7.61
N GLY A 281 2.83 -1.97 -6.96
CA GLY A 281 3.08 -0.72 -7.68
C GLY A 281 4.38 -0.73 -8.50
N ARG A 282 5.43 -1.36 -7.98
CA ARG A 282 6.69 -1.55 -8.71
C ARG A 282 6.53 -2.52 -9.88
N ALA A 283 5.83 -3.64 -9.68
CA ALA A 283 5.55 -4.60 -10.74
C ALA A 283 4.70 -3.97 -11.86
N LEU A 284 3.75 -3.09 -11.51
CA LEU A 284 2.98 -2.33 -12.49
C LEU A 284 3.87 -1.40 -13.32
N ALA A 285 4.82 -0.72 -12.68
CA ALA A 285 5.79 0.12 -13.40
C ALA A 285 6.67 -0.70 -14.34
N GLU A 286 7.13 -1.87 -13.90
CA GLU A 286 7.91 -2.81 -14.71
C GLU A 286 7.10 -3.35 -15.89
N ALA A 287 5.85 -3.74 -15.65
CA ALA A 287 4.93 -4.23 -16.68
C ALA A 287 4.70 -3.18 -17.79
N LEU A 288 4.55 -1.91 -17.42
CA LEU A 288 4.39 -0.78 -18.34
C LEU A 288 5.71 -0.32 -18.99
N GLY A 289 6.87 -0.71 -18.47
CA GLY A 289 8.17 -0.17 -18.87
C GLY A 289 8.41 1.26 -18.39
N ARG A 290 7.70 1.72 -17.36
CA ARG A 290 7.82 3.05 -16.78
C ARG A 290 8.80 3.08 -15.61
N ARG A 291 9.40 4.23 -15.34
CA ARG A 291 10.20 4.44 -14.13
C ARG A 291 9.27 4.51 -12.90
N PHE A 292 9.73 3.94 -11.79
CA PHE A 292 8.99 3.91 -10.52
C PHE A 292 9.58 4.89 -9.51
N TYR A 293 8.74 5.71 -8.91
CA TYR A 293 9.12 6.57 -7.79
C TYR A 293 8.14 6.39 -6.63
N ARG A 294 8.68 6.33 -5.39
CA ARG A 294 7.88 6.22 -4.17
C ARG A 294 8.13 7.42 -3.28
N MET A 295 7.07 8.10 -2.87
CA MET A 295 7.09 9.19 -1.93
C MET A 295 6.25 8.86 -0.70
N SER A 296 6.83 8.90 0.50
CA SER A 296 6.09 8.79 1.75
C SER A 296 5.43 10.13 2.09
N LEU A 297 4.15 10.08 2.44
CA LEU A 297 3.36 11.21 2.89
C LEU A 297 3.21 11.26 4.41
N ALA A 298 3.74 10.26 5.14
CA ALA A 298 3.58 10.14 6.60
C ALA A 298 4.16 11.34 7.37
N ASP A 299 5.24 11.93 6.85
CA ASP A 299 5.95 13.05 7.49
C ASP A 299 5.52 14.42 6.92
N LEU A 300 4.54 14.43 6.01
CA LEU A 300 4.12 15.64 5.33
C LEU A 300 3.27 16.52 6.27
N ARG A 301 3.78 17.72 6.60
CA ARG A 301 3.12 18.63 7.52
C ARG A 301 2.74 19.99 6.90
N ASP A 302 3.39 20.37 5.80
CA ASP A 302 3.19 21.65 5.15
C ASP A 302 2.84 21.46 3.67
N GLU A 303 1.84 22.19 3.18
CA GLU A 303 1.50 22.28 1.76
C GLU A 303 2.71 22.69 0.91
N ALA A 304 3.58 23.55 1.46
CA ALA A 304 4.78 24.01 0.78
C ALA A 304 5.78 22.89 0.46
N GLU A 305 5.76 21.78 1.20
CA GLU A 305 6.59 20.61 0.85
C GLU A 305 6.14 19.97 -0.49
N LEU A 306 4.85 20.00 -0.83
CA LEU A 306 4.34 19.49 -2.10
C LEU A 306 4.47 20.49 -3.24
N ARG A 307 4.13 21.76 -2.97
CA ARG A 307 4.04 22.83 -3.97
C ARG A 307 5.28 23.71 -4.08
N GLY A 308 6.30 23.46 -3.24
CA GLY A 308 7.51 24.28 -3.22
C GLY A 308 7.35 25.61 -2.47
N HIS A 309 8.47 26.26 -2.20
CA HIS A 309 8.56 27.56 -1.56
C HIS A 309 8.82 28.64 -2.62
N ARG A 310 8.29 29.84 -2.43
CA ARG A 310 8.58 30.97 -3.33
C ARG A 310 10.07 31.27 -3.34
N ARG A 311 10.66 31.53 -4.51
CA ARG A 311 12.10 31.79 -4.73
C ARG A 311 12.70 32.90 -3.87
N THR A 312 11.86 33.81 -3.38
CA THR A 312 12.28 34.97 -2.56
C THR A 312 12.73 34.59 -1.15
N TYR A 313 12.47 33.37 -0.70
CA TYR A 313 12.88 32.91 0.62
C TYR A 313 14.27 32.25 0.58
N VAL A 314 15.09 32.52 1.60
CA VAL A 314 16.39 31.83 1.77
C VAL A 314 16.15 30.35 1.99
N GLY A 315 16.80 29.53 1.16
CA GLY A 315 16.60 28.07 1.22
C GLY A 315 15.36 27.56 0.48
N ALA A 316 14.73 28.38 -0.36
CA ALA A 316 13.61 27.94 -1.19
C ALA A 316 14.00 26.77 -2.10
N MET A 317 13.13 25.76 -2.17
CA MET A 317 13.29 24.57 -3.00
C MET A 317 11.98 24.26 -3.73
N PRO A 318 12.07 23.61 -4.90
CA PRO A 318 10.88 23.09 -5.57
C PRO A 318 10.19 22.03 -4.70
N GLY A 319 8.90 21.86 -4.91
CA GLY A 319 8.10 20.87 -4.20
C GLY A 319 8.57 19.45 -4.47
N ARG A 320 8.25 18.53 -3.56
CA ARG A 320 8.65 17.12 -3.64
C ARG A 320 8.21 16.43 -4.94
N ILE A 321 7.08 16.85 -5.53
CA ILE A 321 6.59 16.30 -6.80
C ILE A 321 7.54 16.66 -7.94
N ILE A 322 7.94 17.91 -8.04
CA ILE A 322 8.89 18.39 -9.05
C ILE A 322 10.28 17.78 -8.84
N GLN A 323 10.74 17.67 -7.58
CA GLN A 323 12.00 17.00 -7.27
C GLN A 323 11.98 15.53 -7.70
N ALA A 324 10.86 14.84 -7.51
CA ALA A 324 10.70 13.45 -7.92
C ALA A 324 10.72 13.29 -9.45
N LEU A 325 10.08 14.17 -10.19
CA LEU A 325 10.12 14.19 -11.65
C LEU A 325 11.54 14.46 -12.17
N ARG A 326 12.26 15.39 -11.55
CA ARG A 326 13.68 15.63 -11.84
C ARG A 326 14.51 14.37 -11.60
N ALA A 327 14.30 13.68 -10.46
CA ALA A 327 15.03 12.46 -10.12
C ALA A 327 14.73 11.29 -11.05
N THR A 328 13.49 11.17 -11.52
CA THR A 328 13.10 10.12 -12.47
C THR A 328 13.56 10.39 -13.90
N GLY A 329 13.72 11.65 -14.29
CA GLY A 329 14.13 12.06 -15.62
C GLY A 329 13.13 11.72 -16.73
N VAL A 330 11.87 11.44 -16.37
CA VAL A 330 10.78 11.17 -17.32
C VAL A 330 9.49 11.83 -16.86
N ARG A 331 8.65 12.25 -17.81
CA ARG A 331 7.38 12.92 -17.55
C ARG A 331 6.26 11.95 -17.14
N ASN A 332 6.35 10.68 -17.51
CA ASN A 332 5.32 9.66 -17.29
C ASN A 332 5.74 8.52 -16.35
N PRO A 333 6.32 8.80 -15.17
CA PRO A 333 6.63 7.75 -14.20
C PRO A 333 5.36 7.14 -13.58
N VAL A 334 5.51 5.98 -12.97
CA VAL A 334 4.58 5.49 -11.94
C VAL A 334 4.98 6.10 -10.61
N PHE A 335 4.12 6.93 -10.05
CA PHE A 335 4.37 7.71 -8.85
C PHE A 335 3.52 7.17 -7.70
N MET A 336 4.16 6.53 -6.74
CA MET A 336 3.47 5.98 -5.58
C MET A 336 3.49 6.95 -4.41
N LEU A 337 2.32 7.36 -3.98
CA LEU A 337 2.04 8.16 -2.80
C LEU A 337 1.74 7.23 -1.63
N ASP A 338 2.72 7.02 -0.76
CA ASP A 338 2.63 6.03 0.30
C ASP A 338 2.10 6.64 1.60
N GLU A 339 1.21 5.90 2.28
CA GLU A 339 0.59 6.29 3.56
C GLU A 339 -0.22 7.60 3.48
N ILE A 340 -1.08 7.72 2.46
CA ILE A 340 -1.94 8.92 2.27
C ILE A 340 -2.94 9.13 3.43
N ASP A 341 -3.28 8.06 4.15
CA ASP A 341 -4.13 8.08 5.35
C ASP A 341 -3.48 8.76 6.57
N LYS A 342 -2.17 9.01 6.50
CA LYS A 342 -1.42 9.69 7.58
C LYS A 342 -1.22 11.19 7.34
N VAL A 343 -1.69 11.73 6.23
CA VAL A 343 -1.60 13.17 5.93
C VAL A 343 -2.40 13.96 6.96
N GLY A 344 -1.68 14.67 7.84
CA GLY A 344 -2.25 15.38 8.99
C GLY A 344 -2.94 16.69 8.63
N GLN A 345 -3.73 17.20 9.60
CA GLN A 345 -4.29 18.53 9.60
C GLN A 345 -3.44 19.39 10.55
N ASP A 346 -2.39 20.03 10.05
CA ASP A 346 -1.63 20.96 10.85
C ASP A 346 -2.03 22.41 10.55
N ALA A 347 -1.82 23.29 11.55
CA ALA A 347 -2.24 24.71 11.54
C ALA A 347 -1.58 25.57 10.45
N LYS A 348 -0.65 25.04 9.65
CA LYS A 348 0.13 25.77 8.63
C LYS A 348 -0.29 25.52 7.19
N GLY A 349 -1.40 24.85 6.94
CA GLY A 349 -1.90 24.54 5.61
C GLY A 349 -2.62 23.19 5.57
N ASP A 350 -3.25 22.89 4.45
CA ASP A 350 -3.90 21.61 4.22
C ASP A 350 -3.22 20.86 3.06
N PRO A 351 -2.23 19.99 3.36
CA PRO A 351 -1.57 19.20 2.31
C PRO A 351 -2.54 18.35 1.48
N ALA A 352 -3.69 17.96 2.05
CA ALA A 352 -4.69 17.19 1.32
C ALA A 352 -5.34 18.01 0.18
N MET A 353 -5.45 19.33 0.32
CA MET A 353 -5.92 20.22 -0.77
C MET A 353 -4.91 20.27 -1.93
N ALA A 354 -3.61 20.31 -1.62
CA ALA A 354 -2.58 20.23 -2.66
C ALA A 354 -2.60 18.87 -3.39
N LEU A 355 -2.84 17.77 -2.66
CA LEU A 355 -2.99 16.44 -3.25
C LEU A 355 -4.24 16.35 -4.14
N LEU A 356 -5.34 17.01 -3.79
CA LEU A 356 -6.54 17.06 -4.64
C LEU A 356 -6.23 17.66 -6.01
N GLU A 357 -5.46 18.76 -6.08
CA GLU A 357 -5.06 19.37 -7.36
C GLU A 357 -4.16 18.45 -8.18
N VAL A 358 -3.23 17.74 -7.53
CA VAL A 358 -2.30 16.81 -8.18
C VAL A 358 -3.02 15.58 -8.73
N LEU A 359 -3.99 15.06 -7.99
CA LEU A 359 -4.72 13.83 -8.33
C LEU A 359 -5.95 14.07 -9.19
N ASP A 360 -6.38 15.33 -9.36
CA ASP A 360 -7.51 15.68 -10.21
C ASP A 360 -7.08 15.76 -11.68
N PRO A 361 -7.59 14.89 -12.57
CA PRO A 361 -7.23 14.90 -14.00
C PRO A 361 -7.56 16.21 -14.72
N GLU A 362 -8.51 17.03 -14.21
CA GLU A 362 -8.88 18.29 -14.81
C GLU A 362 -7.90 19.43 -14.45
N GLN A 363 -7.22 19.30 -13.31
CA GLN A 363 -6.31 20.32 -12.78
C GLN A 363 -4.84 19.97 -12.97
N ASN A 364 -4.47 18.68 -12.91
CA ASN A 364 -3.08 18.22 -12.89
C ASN A 364 -2.30 18.53 -14.17
N ALA A 365 -2.99 18.77 -15.31
CA ALA A 365 -2.35 19.19 -16.56
C ALA A 365 -1.73 20.60 -16.47
N ARG A 366 -2.10 21.39 -15.45
CA ARG A 366 -1.62 22.75 -15.23
C ARG A 366 -1.12 22.96 -13.80
N PHE A 367 -0.48 21.94 -13.24
CA PHE A 367 0.09 22.04 -11.89
C PHE A 367 1.16 23.12 -11.81
N VAL A 368 1.01 24.05 -10.86
CA VAL A 368 1.96 25.16 -10.66
C VAL A 368 2.70 24.96 -9.33
N ASP A 369 3.99 24.68 -9.44
CA ASP A 369 4.89 24.72 -8.30
C ASP A 369 5.28 26.17 -7.98
N ARG A 370 5.29 26.53 -6.70
CA ARG A 370 5.56 27.93 -6.25
C ARG A 370 7.02 28.36 -6.45
N TYR A 371 7.94 27.41 -6.60
CA TYR A 371 9.33 27.67 -6.91
C TYR A 371 9.53 27.87 -8.42
N LEU A 372 8.88 27.03 -9.23
CA LEU A 372 8.97 27.10 -10.69
C LEU A 372 8.20 28.30 -11.26
N GLU A 373 7.01 28.57 -10.73
CA GLU A 373 6.04 29.56 -11.25
C GLU A 373 5.65 29.36 -12.73
N ILE A 374 5.95 28.17 -13.27
CA ILE A 374 5.61 27.73 -14.62
C ILE A 374 4.72 26.49 -14.50
N PRO A 375 3.62 26.38 -15.24
CA PRO A 375 2.79 25.19 -15.24
C PRO A 375 3.57 23.98 -15.74
N PHE A 376 3.48 22.87 -14.99
CA PHE A 376 4.01 21.57 -15.38
C PHE A 376 2.84 20.58 -15.56
N ASP A 377 2.84 19.84 -16.67
CA ASP A 377 1.79 18.90 -16.97
C ASP A 377 2.06 17.54 -16.32
N LEU A 378 1.26 17.20 -15.29
CA LEU A 378 1.29 15.91 -14.57
C LEU A 378 0.33 14.87 -15.16
N SER A 379 -0.39 15.18 -16.24
CA SER A 379 -1.45 14.31 -16.81
C SER A 379 -0.93 12.96 -17.28
N GLN A 380 0.37 12.83 -17.57
CA GLN A 380 1.00 11.59 -18.00
C GLN A 380 1.53 10.73 -16.84
N VAL A 381 1.57 11.27 -15.62
CA VAL A 381 1.99 10.54 -14.43
C VAL A 381 0.92 9.53 -14.04
N LEU A 382 1.31 8.28 -13.79
CA LEU A 382 0.42 7.28 -13.22
C LEU A 382 0.55 7.32 -11.69
N PHE A 383 -0.39 8.00 -11.02
CA PHE A 383 -0.43 8.05 -9.57
C PHE A 383 -1.05 6.78 -8.98
N ILE A 384 -0.43 6.26 -7.93
CA ILE A 384 -0.94 5.17 -7.10
C ILE A 384 -0.85 5.65 -5.66
N ALA A 385 -1.94 5.61 -4.93
CA ALA A 385 -1.96 5.89 -3.50
C ALA A 385 -1.90 4.59 -2.68
N THR A 386 -1.35 4.63 -1.46
CA THR A 386 -1.49 3.55 -0.50
C THR A 386 -2.04 4.06 0.82
N ALA A 387 -2.88 3.26 1.46
CA ALA A 387 -3.44 3.51 2.78
C ALA A 387 -3.50 2.21 3.59
N ASN A 388 -3.59 2.31 4.91
CA ASN A 388 -3.84 1.14 5.75
C ASN A 388 -5.34 0.87 5.90
N GLY A 389 -6.19 1.90 5.87
CA GLY A 389 -7.63 1.79 5.91
C GLY A 389 -8.31 2.93 5.15
N VAL A 390 -9.52 2.69 4.70
CA VAL A 390 -10.32 3.65 3.91
C VAL A 390 -10.94 4.71 4.81
N GLU A 391 -11.23 4.36 6.07
CA GLU A 391 -11.96 5.18 7.04
C GLU A 391 -11.22 6.47 7.42
N ARG A 392 -9.90 6.47 7.24
CA ARG A 392 -9.05 7.65 7.53
C ARG A 392 -8.89 8.58 6.36
N LEU A 393 -9.37 8.18 5.17
CA LEU A 393 -9.29 9.00 3.98
C LEU A 393 -10.40 10.05 3.96
N ARG A 394 -10.08 11.25 3.50
CA ARG A 394 -11.08 12.30 3.32
C ARG A 394 -11.97 11.98 2.12
N GLY A 395 -13.28 12.20 2.26
CA GLY A 395 -14.26 11.96 1.20
C GLY A 395 -13.85 12.48 -0.17
N PRO A 396 -13.45 13.76 -0.33
CA PRO A 396 -13.07 14.31 -1.65
C PRO A 396 -11.86 13.63 -2.31
N LEU A 397 -10.93 13.07 -1.53
CA LEU A 397 -9.83 12.26 -2.07
C LEU A 397 -10.33 10.90 -2.50
N LEU A 398 -11.19 10.28 -1.70
CA LEU A 398 -11.75 8.97 -1.97
C LEU A 398 -12.59 8.95 -3.25
N ASP A 399 -13.36 10.01 -3.52
CA ASP A 399 -14.18 10.17 -4.73
C ASP A 399 -13.36 10.16 -6.04
N ARG A 400 -12.05 10.43 -5.97
CA ARG A 400 -11.12 10.43 -7.11
C ARG A 400 -10.31 9.15 -7.25
N MET A 401 -10.52 8.20 -6.33
CA MET A 401 -9.71 6.98 -6.23
C MET A 401 -10.53 5.74 -6.48
N GLU A 402 -9.93 4.80 -7.19
CA GLU A 402 -10.41 3.43 -7.29
C GLU A 402 -9.72 2.59 -6.20
N VAL A 403 -10.50 2.16 -5.21
CA VAL A 403 -9.97 1.38 -4.08
C VAL A 403 -9.77 -0.07 -4.48
N VAL A 404 -8.54 -0.55 -4.28
CA VAL A 404 -8.16 -1.95 -4.44
C VAL A 404 -7.72 -2.49 -3.09
N GLU A 405 -8.51 -3.39 -2.52
CA GLU A 405 -8.28 -3.94 -1.20
C GLU A 405 -7.27 -5.08 -1.23
N PHE A 406 -6.26 -4.98 -0.37
CA PHE A 406 -5.27 -6.00 -0.10
C PHE A 406 -5.62 -6.69 1.22
N HIS A 407 -6.00 -7.93 1.14
CA HIS A 407 -6.29 -8.74 2.32
C HIS A 407 -5.02 -9.36 2.92
N GLY A 408 -5.11 -9.80 4.17
CA GLY A 408 -4.07 -10.60 4.81
C GLY A 408 -3.87 -11.94 4.11
N TYR A 409 -2.63 -12.44 4.17
CA TYR A 409 -2.27 -13.74 3.59
C TYR A 409 -2.68 -14.90 4.49
N ALA A 410 -3.16 -15.98 3.87
CA ALA A 410 -3.29 -17.27 4.53
C ALA A 410 -1.91 -17.89 4.80
N GLU A 411 -1.82 -18.89 5.68
CA GLU A 411 -0.56 -19.59 5.98
C GLU A 411 0.07 -20.20 4.72
N ALA A 412 -0.76 -20.82 3.87
CA ALA A 412 -0.31 -21.39 2.60
C ALA A 412 0.28 -20.33 1.67
N ASP A 413 -0.34 -19.15 1.57
CA ASP A 413 0.18 -18.04 0.79
C ASP A 413 1.52 -17.54 1.36
N LYS A 414 1.63 -17.42 2.70
CA LYS A 414 2.87 -17.01 3.37
C LYS A 414 4.00 -18.00 3.13
N LEU A 415 3.68 -19.31 3.14
CA LEU A 415 4.64 -20.37 2.87
C LEU A 415 5.14 -20.30 1.42
N ASP A 416 4.23 -20.09 0.46
CA ASP A 416 4.60 -19.94 -0.96
C ASP A 416 5.45 -18.67 -1.17
N ILE A 417 5.05 -17.54 -0.59
CA ILE A 417 5.82 -16.28 -0.63
C ILE A 417 7.20 -16.46 0.01
N ALA A 418 7.28 -17.13 1.17
CA ALA A 418 8.54 -17.39 1.85
C ALA A 418 9.48 -18.24 0.98
N THR A 419 8.97 -19.31 0.40
CA THR A 419 9.75 -20.27 -0.39
C THR A 419 10.21 -19.67 -1.72
N ARG A 420 9.30 -19.00 -2.45
CA ARG A 420 9.59 -18.50 -3.81
C ARG A 420 10.35 -17.17 -3.82
N PHE A 421 10.10 -16.29 -2.86
CA PHE A 421 10.57 -14.91 -2.93
C PHE A 421 11.45 -14.49 -1.75
N LEU A 422 10.99 -14.67 -0.50
CA LEU A 422 11.68 -14.09 0.66
C LEU A 422 12.97 -14.86 0.99
N LEU A 423 12.91 -16.17 1.13
CA LEU A 423 14.06 -16.97 1.50
C LEU A 423 15.21 -16.90 0.48
N PRO A 424 14.97 -17.06 -0.84
CA PRO A 424 16.04 -16.91 -1.84
C PRO A 424 16.66 -15.51 -1.85
N ARG A 425 15.85 -14.50 -1.61
CA ARG A 425 16.34 -13.12 -1.51
C ARG A 425 17.20 -12.93 -0.28
N GLN A 426 16.73 -13.38 0.89
CA GLN A 426 17.46 -13.25 2.15
C GLN A 426 18.77 -14.06 2.16
N LEU A 427 18.80 -15.24 1.56
CA LEU A 427 20.03 -16.01 1.41
C LEU A 427 21.08 -15.24 0.58
N ARG A 428 20.68 -14.63 -0.53
CA ARG A 428 21.58 -13.81 -1.37
C ARG A 428 22.07 -12.56 -0.65
N GLU A 429 21.18 -11.82 0.00
CA GLU A 429 21.51 -10.59 0.74
C GLU A 429 22.49 -10.84 1.90
N HIS A 430 22.48 -12.04 2.48
CA HIS A 430 23.38 -12.42 3.57
C HIS A 430 24.62 -13.22 3.10
N GLY A 431 24.90 -13.27 1.80
CA GLY A 431 26.11 -13.90 1.26
C GLY A 431 26.14 -15.44 1.38
N LEU A 432 25.00 -16.05 1.62
CA LEU A 432 24.85 -17.50 1.64
C LEU A 432 24.72 -18.02 0.20
N THR A 433 25.87 -18.22 -0.47
CA THR A 433 25.96 -18.75 -1.84
C THR A 433 25.80 -20.27 -1.88
N ALA A 434 25.55 -20.82 -3.08
CA ALA A 434 25.44 -22.28 -3.25
C ALA A 434 26.69 -23.05 -2.74
N PRO A 435 26.50 -24.25 -2.15
CA PRO A 435 25.21 -24.86 -1.85
C PRO A 435 24.44 -24.11 -0.76
N TYR A 436 23.23 -23.67 -1.09
CA TYR A 436 22.37 -22.95 -0.14
C TYR A 436 21.94 -23.88 1.01
N PRO A 437 21.81 -23.35 2.25
CA PRO A 437 21.11 -24.05 3.31
C PRO A 437 19.70 -24.39 2.83
N GLN A 438 19.28 -25.64 3.00
CA GLN A 438 17.92 -26.08 2.68
C GLN A 438 17.05 -25.89 3.92
N VAL A 439 16.03 -25.04 3.80
CA VAL A 439 15.03 -24.83 4.86
C VAL A 439 13.79 -25.63 4.50
N THR A 440 13.39 -26.56 5.37
CA THR A 440 12.22 -27.39 5.13
C THR A 440 10.91 -26.59 5.16
N PRO A 441 9.87 -27.01 4.44
CA PRO A 441 8.54 -26.39 4.55
C PRO A 441 8.00 -26.39 5.99
N GLY A 442 8.28 -27.42 6.78
CA GLY A 442 7.93 -27.50 8.20
C GLY A 442 8.59 -26.37 8.99
N ALA A 443 9.91 -26.18 8.83
CA ALA A 443 10.63 -25.09 9.47
C ALA A 443 10.05 -23.71 9.09
N LEU A 444 9.68 -23.50 7.83
CA LEU A 444 9.03 -22.26 7.40
C LEU A 444 7.64 -22.09 8.03
N SER A 445 6.82 -23.17 8.05
CA SER A 445 5.51 -23.12 8.71
C SER A 445 5.64 -22.82 10.21
N ARG A 446 6.62 -23.43 10.88
CA ARG A 446 6.93 -23.14 12.28
C ARG A 446 7.37 -21.68 12.49
N ILE A 447 8.19 -21.12 11.59
CA ILE A 447 8.58 -19.71 11.67
C ILE A 447 7.36 -18.80 11.48
N ILE A 448 6.48 -19.11 10.55
CA ILE A 448 5.25 -18.36 10.31
C ILE A 448 4.37 -18.37 11.56
N ASN A 449 4.15 -19.52 12.17
CA ASN A 449 3.23 -19.68 13.28
C ASN A 449 3.82 -19.24 14.63
N ASP A 450 5.03 -19.66 14.99
CA ASP A 450 5.60 -19.48 16.32
C ASP A 450 6.34 -18.15 16.49
N TYR A 451 6.79 -17.52 15.40
CA TYR A 451 7.64 -16.32 15.47
C TYR A 451 7.03 -15.08 14.82
N THR A 452 5.89 -15.23 14.11
CA THR A 452 5.19 -14.10 13.51
C THR A 452 3.69 -14.10 13.84
N SER A 453 3.13 -12.90 14.07
CA SER A 453 1.68 -12.68 14.19
C SER A 453 1.35 -11.40 13.43
N GLU A 454 1.06 -11.55 12.14
CA GLU A 454 0.80 -10.43 11.24
C GLU A 454 -0.08 -10.87 10.06
N ALA A 455 -0.85 -9.94 9.51
CA ALA A 455 -1.63 -10.17 8.29
C ALA A 455 -0.74 -10.28 7.04
N GLY A 456 0.37 -9.54 6.99
CA GLY A 456 1.34 -9.55 5.90
C GLY A 456 2.50 -10.51 6.09
N VAL A 457 3.66 -10.16 5.50
CA VAL A 457 4.90 -10.95 5.54
C VAL A 457 6.13 -10.14 5.97
N ARG A 458 5.95 -8.92 6.52
CA ARG A 458 7.08 -8.05 6.91
C ARG A 458 7.83 -8.56 8.13
N GLY A 459 7.12 -9.12 9.10
CA GLY A 459 7.70 -9.80 10.27
C GLY A 459 8.39 -11.09 9.87
N LEU A 460 7.76 -11.88 9.00
CA LEU A 460 8.32 -13.09 8.44
C LEU A 460 9.65 -12.83 7.73
N GLU A 461 9.72 -11.79 6.91
CA GLU A 461 10.95 -11.38 6.26
C GLU A 461 12.05 -11.05 7.27
N ARG A 462 11.73 -10.36 8.37
CA ARG A 462 12.70 -10.04 9.45
C ARG A 462 13.20 -11.30 10.17
N GLU A 463 12.33 -12.27 10.45
CA GLU A 463 12.74 -13.52 11.11
C GLU A 463 13.54 -14.42 10.16
N LEU A 464 13.22 -14.48 8.85
CA LEU A 464 14.06 -15.13 7.85
C LEU A 464 15.44 -14.46 7.73
N ALA A 465 15.51 -13.13 7.74
CA ALA A 465 16.77 -12.41 7.77
C ALA A 465 17.58 -12.73 9.05
N ARG A 466 16.91 -12.85 10.20
CA ARG A 466 17.54 -13.27 11.46
C ARG A 466 18.09 -14.68 11.39
N LEU A 467 17.33 -15.62 10.81
CA LEU A 467 17.77 -16.99 10.55
C LEU A 467 19.00 -16.99 9.65
N CYS A 468 18.96 -16.28 8.50
CA CYS A 468 20.08 -16.21 7.56
C CYS A 468 21.36 -15.65 8.21
N ARG A 469 21.27 -14.63 9.06
CA ARG A 469 22.43 -14.11 9.80
C ARG A 469 23.05 -15.16 10.72
N LYS A 470 22.24 -15.97 11.41
CA LYS A 470 22.74 -17.03 12.28
C LYS A 470 23.36 -18.18 11.48
N LEU A 471 22.77 -18.53 10.34
CA LEU A 471 23.33 -19.51 9.41
C LEU A 471 24.67 -19.05 8.82
N ALA A 472 24.80 -17.77 8.47
CA ALA A 472 26.04 -17.18 8.00
C ALA A 472 27.15 -17.26 9.07
N ARG A 473 26.79 -16.97 10.33
CA ARG A 473 27.72 -17.10 11.47
C ARG A 473 28.18 -18.54 11.64
N LEU A 474 27.26 -19.51 11.67
CA LEU A 474 27.61 -20.93 11.80
C LEU A 474 28.52 -21.41 10.66
N ARG A 475 28.30 -20.94 9.43
CA ARG A 475 29.14 -21.26 8.28
C ARG A 475 30.58 -20.77 8.46
N LEU A 476 30.75 -19.56 9.01
CA LEU A 476 32.07 -19.00 9.30
C LEU A 476 32.77 -19.74 10.47
N GLU A 477 32.03 -20.04 11.54
CA GLU A 477 32.55 -20.77 12.71
C GLU A 477 32.94 -22.22 12.37
N ALA A 478 32.27 -22.87 11.40
CA ALA A 478 32.61 -24.23 10.93
C ALA A 478 33.86 -24.30 10.04
N GLY A 479 34.62 -23.21 9.93
CA GLY A 479 35.91 -23.19 9.22
C GLY A 479 35.83 -22.95 7.73
N GLY A 480 34.70 -22.42 7.27
CA GLY A 480 34.55 -21.98 5.90
C GLY A 480 35.19 -20.63 5.64
N HIS A 481 36.47 -20.50 5.69
CA HIS A 481 37.17 -19.43 4.98
C HIS A 481 36.98 -19.71 3.50
N ALA A 482 36.02 -19.09 2.91
CA ALA A 482 35.85 -19.07 1.47
C ALA A 482 37.11 -18.49 0.85
N GLY A 483 37.67 -19.24 -0.08
CA GLY A 483 38.90 -19.04 -0.80
C GLY A 483 39.40 -17.61 -0.88
N GLU A 484 40.64 -17.43 -0.52
CA GLU A 484 41.47 -16.33 -1.01
C GLU A 484 41.32 -16.23 -2.54
N PRO A 485 41.19 -15.05 -3.08
CA PRO A 485 41.33 -14.87 -4.52
C PRO A 485 42.78 -15.20 -4.90
N ALA A 486 42.96 -16.30 -5.64
CA ALA A 486 44.23 -16.64 -6.25
C ALA A 486 44.68 -15.53 -7.20
N GLY A 487 45.74 -14.84 -6.85
CA GLY A 487 46.39 -13.90 -7.79
C GLY A 487 47.24 -12.81 -7.17
N GLY A 488 48.47 -13.13 -6.75
CA GLY A 488 49.53 -12.16 -6.50
C GLY A 488 50.89 -12.87 -6.47
N PRO A 489 51.97 -12.29 -7.01
CA PRO A 489 53.13 -13.02 -7.52
C PRO A 489 54.11 -13.46 -6.42
N ALA A 490 54.76 -14.56 -6.72
CA ALA A 490 55.87 -15.19 -5.95
C ALA A 490 57.05 -14.24 -5.69
N GLY A 491 57.57 -14.28 -4.47
CA GLY A 491 58.80 -13.63 -4.08
C GLY A 491 59.36 -14.17 -2.77
N ALA A 492 60.13 -15.22 -2.88
CA ALA A 492 61.38 -15.67 -2.22
C ALA A 492 61.66 -15.45 -0.71
N THR A 493 61.95 -16.60 -0.10
CA THR A 493 63.04 -16.91 0.88
C THR A 493 62.91 -16.53 2.34
N GLY A 494 63.05 -17.58 3.18
CA GLY A 494 63.47 -17.46 4.58
C GLY A 494 63.00 -18.61 5.46
N ALA A 495 63.83 -19.67 5.53
CA ALA A 495 63.72 -20.82 6.43
C ALA A 495 63.86 -20.46 7.91
N THR A 496 63.08 -21.07 8.78
CA THR A 496 63.51 -21.64 10.05
C THR A 496 62.46 -22.60 10.61
N GLU A 497 62.92 -23.75 11.01
CA GLU A 497 62.25 -24.92 11.54
C GLU A 497 61.91 -24.79 13.06
N PRO A 498 61.45 -25.86 13.74
CA PRO A 498 60.10 -25.94 14.36
C PRO A 498 60.19 -26.15 15.91
N THR A 499 59.09 -25.95 16.62
CA THR A 499 58.96 -26.49 17.98
C THR A 499 57.51 -26.82 18.35
N GLU A 500 57.36 -28.12 18.65
CA GLU A 500 56.51 -28.82 19.64
C GLU A 500 55.00 -28.62 19.79
N ARG A 501 54.32 -29.65 19.42
CA ARG A 501 53.25 -30.48 20.08
C ARG A 501 52.46 -29.87 21.23
N ALA A 502 51.15 -29.84 21.03
CA ALA A 502 50.15 -30.14 22.06
C ALA A 502 49.00 -30.95 21.48
N GLU A 503 48.70 -32.08 22.11
CA GLU A 503 47.69 -33.08 21.69
C GLU A 503 46.27 -32.59 21.89
N PRO A 504 45.29 -33.08 21.05
CA PRO A 504 43.86 -32.81 21.25
C PRO A 504 43.23 -33.89 22.13
N THR A 505 42.52 -33.46 23.15
CA THR A 505 41.67 -34.27 24.01
C THR A 505 40.40 -34.76 23.27
N LYS A 506 40.25 -36.07 23.29
CA LYS A 506 39.07 -36.81 22.84
C LYS A 506 37.79 -36.42 23.58
N ARG A 507 36.72 -36.09 22.87
CA ARG A 507 35.36 -36.40 23.31
C ARG A 507 34.35 -36.20 22.18
N ALA A 508 34.00 -37.26 21.48
CA ALA A 508 32.68 -37.54 20.85
C ALA A 508 32.75 -38.86 20.08
N GLU A 509 32.62 -39.93 20.80
CA GLU A 509 32.14 -41.20 20.25
C GLU A 509 30.82 -41.53 20.92
N ARG A 510 29.74 -41.50 20.16
CA ARG A 510 28.56 -42.40 20.25
C ARG A 510 27.48 -41.97 19.26
N ALA A 511 27.43 -42.69 18.20
CA ALA A 511 26.21 -43.33 17.65
C ALA A 511 26.54 -43.91 16.27
N GLY A 512 26.87 -45.18 16.29
CA GLY A 512 26.93 -46.02 15.09
C GLY A 512 25.56 -46.65 14.85
N GLY A 513 25.18 -46.72 13.59
CA GLY A 513 23.98 -47.41 13.14
C GLY A 513 24.01 -47.53 11.63
N ILE A 514 24.52 -48.65 11.11
CA ILE A 514 24.67 -49.00 9.71
C ILE A 514 23.30 -49.41 9.18
N ALA A 515 22.82 -48.81 8.09
CA ALA A 515 21.85 -49.40 7.20
C ALA A 515 22.25 -49.12 5.75
N SER A 516 22.56 -50.21 5.05
CA SER A 516 22.84 -50.28 3.62
C SER A 516 21.57 -50.08 2.80
N GLY A 517 21.55 -49.06 1.96
CA GLY A 517 20.49 -48.85 0.95
C GLY A 517 21.10 -48.09 -0.24
N THR A 518 20.90 -48.65 -1.41
CA THR A 518 21.35 -48.17 -2.72
C THR A 518 20.97 -46.72 -2.99
N PRO A 519 21.83 -45.87 -3.55
CA PRO A 519 21.54 -44.46 -3.79
C PRO A 519 20.57 -44.26 -4.96
N SER A 520 19.50 -43.53 -4.67
CA SER A 520 18.59 -42.93 -5.65
C SER A 520 19.26 -41.71 -6.29
N PRO A 521 18.97 -41.34 -7.55
CA PRO A 521 19.72 -40.29 -8.28
C PRO A 521 19.49 -38.83 -7.82
N ASP A 522 18.78 -38.59 -6.73
CA ASP A 522 18.55 -37.27 -6.13
C ASP A 522 19.36 -37.02 -4.85
N ALA A 523 20.58 -37.58 -4.76
CA ALA A 523 21.42 -37.38 -3.58
C ALA A 523 21.91 -35.92 -3.49
N VAL A 524 21.35 -35.18 -2.53
CA VAL A 524 21.80 -33.84 -2.06
C VAL A 524 23.30 -33.97 -1.68
N PRO A 525 24.18 -33.05 -2.15
CA PRO A 525 25.60 -33.10 -1.81
C PRO A 525 25.78 -32.99 -0.29
N SER A 526 26.62 -33.89 0.26
CA SER A 526 26.82 -34.17 1.72
C SER A 526 27.34 -32.98 2.56
N ASN A 527 27.34 -31.76 2.03
CA ASN A 527 27.79 -30.55 2.72
C ASN A 527 26.70 -29.43 2.75
N THR A 528 25.44 -29.77 2.51
CA THR A 528 24.34 -28.80 2.56
C THR A 528 23.72 -28.83 3.96
N LEU A 529 23.72 -27.68 4.65
CA LEU A 529 23.07 -27.53 5.96
C LEU A 529 21.54 -27.63 5.78
N LEU A 530 20.95 -28.67 6.38
CA LEU A 530 19.50 -28.82 6.42
C LEU A 530 18.95 -28.12 7.66
N VAL A 531 18.02 -27.20 7.46
CA VAL A 531 17.32 -26.48 8.53
C VAL A 531 15.92 -27.05 8.63
N ASP A 532 15.73 -27.97 9.55
CA ASP A 532 14.43 -28.51 9.93
C ASP A 532 13.80 -27.69 11.07
N ASP A 533 12.66 -28.14 11.58
CA ASP A 533 11.88 -27.49 12.63
C ASP A 533 12.67 -27.28 13.92
N ASP A 534 13.49 -28.29 14.31
CA ASP A 534 14.26 -28.24 15.55
C ASP A 534 15.48 -27.33 15.43
N VAL A 535 16.17 -27.38 14.30
CA VAL A 535 17.27 -26.47 13.98
C VAL A 535 16.77 -25.01 13.91
N ALA A 536 15.62 -24.78 13.29
CA ALA A 536 15.02 -23.45 13.24
C ALA A 536 14.69 -22.92 14.66
N ALA A 537 14.11 -23.78 15.51
CA ALA A 537 13.81 -23.42 16.90
C ALA A 537 15.08 -23.16 17.73
N ALA A 538 16.10 -24.00 17.59
CA ALA A 538 17.38 -23.82 18.26
C ALA A 538 18.07 -22.49 17.86
N LEU A 539 17.96 -22.13 16.58
CA LEU A 539 18.53 -20.90 16.06
C LEU A 539 17.72 -19.66 16.46
N LEU A 540 16.41 -19.69 16.37
CA LEU A 540 15.56 -18.51 16.63
C LEU A 540 15.26 -18.32 18.13
N GLY A 541 15.41 -19.38 18.94
CA GLY A 541 15.11 -19.36 20.38
C GLY A 541 13.65 -19.75 20.67
N PRO A 542 13.16 -19.49 21.89
CA PRO A 542 11.80 -19.91 22.25
C PRO A 542 10.74 -19.22 21.38
N PRO A 543 9.59 -19.90 21.13
CA PRO A 543 8.47 -19.32 20.40
C PRO A 543 8.03 -17.98 21.00
N ARG A 544 7.78 -17.00 20.16
CA ARG A 544 7.31 -15.67 20.57
C ARG A 544 5.80 -15.63 20.75
N TYR A 545 5.12 -16.40 19.91
CA TYR A 545 3.66 -16.49 19.92
C TYR A 545 3.29 -17.93 20.26
N ARG A 546 2.51 -18.07 21.31
CA ARG A 546 1.82 -19.32 21.62
C ARG A 546 0.40 -19.12 21.14
N HIS A 547 -0.01 -19.87 20.14
CA HIS A 547 -1.42 -19.87 19.76
C HIS A 547 -2.15 -20.65 20.87
N ASP A 548 -2.94 -19.91 21.67
CA ASP A 548 -3.86 -20.52 22.59
C ASP A 548 -4.83 -21.35 21.75
N ALA A 549 -4.70 -22.66 21.86
CA ALA A 549 -5.50 -23.56 21.07
C ALA A 549 -6.95 -23.51 21.56
N ALA A 550 -7.91 -23.49 20.63
CA ALA A 550 -9.33 -23.67 20.92
C ALA A 550 -9.68 -25.08 21.45
N HIS A 551 -8.67 -25.86 21.86
CA HIS A 551 -8.79 -27.24 22.34
C HIS A 551 -8.85 -27.35 23.86
N GLY A 552 -9.48 -26.37 24.52
CA GLY A 552 -9.73 -26.46 25.97
C GLY A 552 -10.86 -27.44 26.30
N VAL A 553 -10.93 -27.82 27.57
CA VAL A 553 -12.10 -28.53 28.12
C VAL A 553 -13.29 -27.55 28.15
N PRO A 554 -14.50 -27.97 27.73
CA PRO A 554 -15.70 -27.14 27.86
C PRO A 554 -15.88 -26.63 29.30
N ARG A 555 -16.07 -25.32 29.44
CA ARG A 555 -16.19 -24.67 30.75
C ARG A 555 -17.42 -23.80 30.81
N VAL A 556 -18.02 -23.75 32.00
CA VAL A 556 -19.11 -22.81 32.27
C VAL A 556 -18.54 -21.39 32.42
N GLY A 557 -19.21 -20.44 31.82
CA GLY A 557 -18.82 -19.02 31.89
C GLY A 557 -17.66 -18.62 30.95
N THR A 558 -17.22 -19.49 30.06
CA THR A 558 -16.15 -19.15 29.07
C THR A 558 -16.69 -19.27 27.66
N ALA A 559 -16.23 -18.40 26.75
CA ALA A 559 -16.51 -18.50 25.32
C ALA A 559 -15.34 -17.99 24.50
N THR A 560 -15.11 -18.57 23.31
CA THR A 560 -14.06 -18.15 22.39
C THR A 560 -14.64 -17.20 21.36
N GLY A 561 -14.09 -16.00 21.26
CA GLY A 561 -14.46 -15.00 20.29
C GLY A 561 -13.41 -14.79 19.20
N LEU A 562 -13.84 -14.16 18.11
CA LEU A 562 -12.96 -13.75 17.00
C LEU A 562 -12.98 -12.24 16.91
N VAL A 563 -11.80 -11.63 16.94
CA VAL A 563 -11.60 -10.21 16.75
C VAL A 563 -10.71 -9.97 15.55
N TRP A 564 -10.84 -8.79 14.98
CA TRP A 564 -10.00 -8.33 13.88
C TRP A 564 -9.28 -7.04 14.30
N SER A 565 -8.01 -6.92 13.90
CA SER A 565 -7.18 -5.75 14.10
C SER A 565 -6.33 -5.49 12.85
N GLU A 566 -5.62 -4.37 12.82
CA GLU A 566 -4.65 -4.07 11.74
C GLU A 566 -3.54 -5.14 11.62
N ALA A 567 -3.26 -5.89 12.69
CA ALA A 567 -2.31 -7.00 12.68
C ALA A 567 -2.89 -8.30 12.09
N GLY A 568 -4.22 -8.37 11.91
CA GLY A 568 -4.94 -9.53 11.41
C GLY A 568 -6.04 -10.00 12.36
N GLY A 569 -6.58 -11.21 12.10
CA GLY A 569 -7.55 -11.86 12.97
C GLY A 569 -6.88 -12.57 14.15
N GLU A 570 -7.50 -12.50 15.32
CA GLU A 570 -7.07 -13.18 16.55
C GLU A 570 -8.25 -13.82 17.26
N ILE A 571 -7.98 -14.87 18.04
CA ILE A 571 -8.95 -15.40 18.98
C ILE A 571 -8.87 -14.63 20.31
N VAL A 572 -10.00 -14.52 20.99
CA VAL A 572 -10.07 -13.97 22.36
C VAL A 572 -10.91 -14.89 23.22
N PHE A 573 -10.49 -15.06 24.45
CA PHE A 573 -11.29 -15.76 25.46
C PHE A 573 -12.09 -14.73 26.26
N VAL A 574 -13.39 -14.98 26.40
CA VAL A 574 -14.27 -14.22 27.29
C VAL A 574 -14.54 -15.10 28.47
N GLU A 575 -14.14 -14.66 29.65
CA GLU A 575 -14.38 -15.34 30.93
C GLU A 575 -15.38 -14.54 31.75
N ALA A 576 -16.46 -15.18 32.19
CA ALA A 576 -17.45 -14.60 33.04
C ALA A 576 -17.51 -15.36 34.38
N ALA A 577 -17.51 -14.63 35.46
CA ALA A 577 -17.62 -15.17 36.81
C ALA A 577 -18.72 -14.46 37.58
N ARG A 578 -19.35 -15.17 38.52
CA ARG A 578 -20.38 -14.68 39.40
C ARG A 578 -19.91 -14.72 40.86
N MET A 579 -20.07 -13.63 41.57
CA MET A 579 -19.66 -13.53 42.96
C MET A 579 -20.74 -12.79 43.81
N ALA A 580 -20.72 -12.99 45.12
CA ALA A 580 -21.58 -12.21 46.05
C ALA A 580 -21.18 -10.72 45.93
N GLY A 581 -22.14 -9.82 45.82
CA GLY A 581 -21.89 -8.41 45.65
C GLY A 581 -23.14 -7.54 45.66
N SER A 582 -23.09 -6.43 44.94
CA SER A 582 -24.18 -5.42 44.91
C SER A 582 -25.00 -5.42 43.60
N GLY A 583 -24.81 -6.39 42.71
CA GLY A 583 -25.47 -6.48 41.40
C GLY A 583 -24.75 -5.72 40.30
N GLN A 584 -23.47 -5.42 40.48
CA GLN A 584 -22.67 -4.66 39.54
C GLN A 584 -22.11 -5.53 38.41
N LEU A 585 -21.91 -4.90 37.22
CA LEU A 585 -21.16 -5.48 36.13
C LEU A 585 -19.70 -4.94 36.16
N ILE A 586 -18.76 -5.83 36.46
CA ILE A 586 -17.33 -5.54 36.53
C ILE A 586 -16.71 -5.98 35.21
N LEU A 587 -15.98 -5.09 34.56
CA LEU A 587 -15.32 -5.34 33.27
C LEU A 587 -13.83 -5.12 33.41
N THR A 588 -13.02 -6.13 33.05
CA THR A 588 -11.56 -6.06 33.11
C THR A 588 -10.90 -6.56 31.82
N GLY A 589 -9.69 -6.06 31.52
CA GLY A 589 -8.90 -6.45 30.34
C GLY A 589 -8.89 -5.35 29.29
N SER A 590 -8.12 -4.29 29.36
CA SER A 590 -7.88 -3.23 28.34
C SER A 590 -8.99 -3.01 27.30
N LEU A 591 -10.24 -2.86 27.77
CA LEU A 591 -11.43 -2.79 26.93
C LEU A 591 -11.71 -1.34 26.53
N GLY A 592 -11.95 -1.12 25.23
CA GLY A 592 -12.44 0.14 24.69
C GLY A 592 -13.93 0.39 25.05
N GLU A 593 -14.43 1.59 24.77
CA GLU A 593 -15.80 1.99 25.17
C GLU A 593 -16.87 1.21 24.40
N VAL A 594 -16.64 0.90 23.12
CA VAL A 594 -17.59 0.11 22.30
C VAL A 594 -17.75 -1.31 22.83
N LEU A 595 -16.67 -1.93 23.27
CA LEU A 595 -16.71 -3.26 23.83
C LEU A 595 -17.40 -3.29 25.22
N LYS A 596 -17.21 -2.24 26.04
CA LYS A 596 -17.94 -2.08 27.31
C LYS A 596 -19.44 -1.89 27.09
N GLU A 597 -19.81 -1.14 26.05
CA GLU A 597 -21.22 -0.98 25.66
C GLU A 597 -21.82 -2.32 25.22
N SER A 598 -21.12 -3.10 24.40
CA SER A 598 -21.53 -4.43 23.94
C SER A 598 -21.79 -5.38 25.11
N ALA A 599 -20.95 -5.32 26.16
CA ALA A 599 -21.17 -6.12 27.39
C ALA A 599 -22.44 -5.72 28.13
N ARG A 600 -22.74 -4.42 28.23
CA ARG A 600 -23.98 -3.91 28.82
C ARG A 600 -25.23 -4.32 28.03
N ILE A 601 -25.16 -4.24 26.70
CA ILE A 601 -26.22 -4.67 25.79
C ILE A 601 -26.49 -6.16 25.96
N ALA A 602 -25.45 -7.00 25.99
CA ALA A 602 -25.58 -8.43 26.18
C ALA A 602 -26.29 -8.76 27.51
N LEU A 603 -25.86 -8.14 28.62
CA LEU A 603 -26.49 -8.35 29.91
C LEU A 603 -27.94 -7.85 29.94
N SER A 604 -28.23 -6.71 29.31
CA SER A 604 -29.60 -6.16 29.25
C SER A 604 -30.52 -7.09 28.45
N HIS A 605 -30.06 -7.62 27.31
CA HIS A 605 -30.80 -8.59 26.51
C HIS A 605 -31.10 -9.86 27.32
N ILE A 606 -30.10 -10.42 28.01
CA ILE A 606 -30.25 -11.62 28.82
C ILE A 606 -31.29 -11.39 29.96
N ARG A 607 -31.26 -10.22 30.59
CA ARG A 607 -32.27 -9.87 31.64
C ARG A 607 -33.68 -9.78 31.07
N ALA A 608 -33.83 -9.20 29.87
CA ALA A 608 -35.14 -9.07 29.24
C ALA A 608 -35.72 -10.42 28.76
N GLU A 609 -34.87 -11.33 28.28
CA GLU A 609 -35.26 -12.60 27.66
C GLU A 609 -34.91 -13.83 28.53
N ALA A 610 -34.69 -13.65 29.85
CA ALA A 610 -34.18 -14.66 30.76
C ALA A 610 -34.96 -16.00 30.71
N ALA A 611 -36.28 -15.94 30.63
CA ALA A 611 -37.15 -17.13 30.54
C ALA A 611 -36.92 -17.91 29.23
N HIS A 612 -36.80 -17.22 28.11
CA HIS A 612 -36.58 -17.84 26.81
C HIS A 612 -35.14 -18.38 26.60
N LEU A 613 -34.18 -17.78 27.32
CA LEU A 613 -32.79 -18.21 27.30
C LEU A 613 -32.48 -19.33 28.31
N GLY A 614 -33.46 -19.77 29.10
CA GLY A 614 -33.29 -20.82 30.10
C GLY A 614 -32.35 -20.41 31.23
N VAL A 615 -32.41 -19.14 31.65
CA VAL A 615 -31.58 -18.58 32.71
C VAL A 615 -32.44 -18.43 33.98
N PRO A 616 -32.33 -19.34 34.94
CA PRO A 616 -33.11 -19.24 36.19
C PRO A 616 -32.60 -18.10 37.07
N GLY A 617 -33.51 -17.36 37.68
CA GLY A 617 -33.21 -16.41 38.76
C GLY A 617 -32.96 -14.94 38.35
N LEU A 618 -33.01 -14.59 37.07
CA LEU A 618 -32.95 -13.18 36.62
C LEU A 618 -34.33 -12.59 36.32
N SER A 619 -35.40 -13.41 36.29
CA SER A 619 -36.77 -13.02 35.92
C SER A 619 -37.58 -12.41 37.08
N GLY A 620 -36.97 -11.95 38.16
CA GLY A 620 -37.67 -11.50 39.35
C GLY A 620 -37.11 -10.31 40.11
N GLN A 621 -36.19 -9.53 39.56
CA GLN A 621 -35.82 -8.23 40.18
C GLN A 621 -36.81 -7.16 39.70
N ALA A 622 -37.95 -7.05 40.43
CA ALA A 622 -38.88 -5.93 40.34
C ALA A 622 -38.19 -4.62 40.73
N ASP A 623 -38.52 -3.55 39.98
CA ASP A 623 -38.20 -2.16 40.27
C ASP A 623 -38.35 -1.85 41.76
N PRO A 624 -37.42 -1.15 42.43
CA PRO A 624 -37.52 -0.81 43.84
C PRO A 624 -38.62 0.23 44.15
N GLY A 625 -39.53 0.51 43.22
CA GLY A 625 -40.58 1.53 43.33
C GLY A 625 -42.01 1.04 43.62
N HIS A 626 -42.29 -0.27 43.58
CA HIS A 626 -43.66 -0.77 43.87
C HIS A 626 -43.63 -1.80 44.99
N GLY A 627 -44.06 -1.37 46.17
CA GLY A 627 -44.26 -2.21 47.32
C GLY A 627 -45.33 -3.27 47.09
N GLY A 628 -44.93 -4.47 46.69
CA GLY A 628 -45.73 -5.67 46.59
C GLY A 628 -45.07 -6.78 47.40
N GLN A 629 -45.69 -7.22 48.48
CA GLN A 629 -45.29 -8.41 49.22
C GLN A 629 -45.31 -9.63 48.30
N SER A 630 -44.14 -10.22 48.06
CA SER A 630 -44.07 -11.53 47.44
C SER A 630 -42.96 -12.35 48.11
N GLY A 631 -43.32 -13.59 48.37
CA GLY A 631 -42.63 -14.51 49.24
C GLY A 631 -41.24 -14.95 48.79
N GLN A 632 -40.49 -15.27 49.80
CA GLN A 632 -39.33 -16.18 49.91
C GLN A 632 -38.63 -16.61 48.63
N GLY A 633 -37.52 -15.89 48.35
CA GLY A 633 -36.51 -16.23 47.38
C GLY A 633 -35.39 -15.20 47.41
N ASP A 634 -34.87 -14.88 48.63
CA ASP A 634 -33.74 -13.95 48.86
C ASP A 634 -32.44 -14.59 48.35
N THR A 635 -32.25 -14.59 47.03
CA THR A 635 -30.90 -14.77 46.50
C THR A 635 -30.19 -13.43 46.67
N PRO A 636 -29.10 -13.34 47.43
CA PRO A 636 -28.37 -12.08 47.61
C PRO A 636 -27.90 -11.53 46.27
N PRO A 637 -27.85 -10.21 46.12
CA PRO A 637 -27.42 -9.61 44.89
C PRO A 637 -26.00 -10.10 44.53
N GLN A 638 -25.79 -10.43 43.27
CA GLN A 638 -24.52 -11.01 42.77
C GLN A 638 -23.91 -10.10 41.73
N ASP A 639 -22.62 -9.83 41.87
CA ASP A 639 -21.84 -9.14 40.86
C ASP A 639 -21.45 -10.11 39.74
N ILE A 640 -21.47 -9.62 38.51
CA ILE A 640 -20.99 -10.34 37.34
C ILE A 640 -19.69 -9.71 36.92
N HIS A 641 -18.62 -10.49 36.85
CA HIS A 641 -17.33 -10.06 36.40
C HIS A 641 -17.03 -10.70 35.03
N ILE A 642 -16.80 -9.86 34.03
CA ILE A 642 -16.34 -10.28 32.72
C ILE A 642 -14.88 -9.88 32.57
N HIS A 643 -14.04 -10.85 32.27
CA HIS A 643 -12.62 -10.66 31.99
C HIS A 643 -12.31 -11.09 30.55
N ILE A 644 -11.62 -10.22 29.80
CA ILE A 644 -11.11 -10.52 28.47
C ILE A 644 -9.61 -10.30 28.51
N PRO A 645 -8.80 -11.39 28.60
CA PRO A 645 -7.33 -11.28 28.64
C PRO A 645 -6.81 -10.48 27.44
N ALA A 646 -6.09 -9.41 27.69
CA ALA A 646 -5.74 -8.44 26.65
C ALA A 646 -4.47 -8.79 25.87
N GLY A 647 -3.59 -9.66 26.39
CA GLY A 647 -2.32 -9.97 25.73
C GLY A 647 -1.46 -8.74 25.38
N GLY A 648 -1.70 -7.59 26.03
CA GLY A 648 -0.96 -6.33 25.78
C GLY A 648 -1.52 -5.44 24.66
N ILE A 649 -2.60 -5.82 23.99
CA ILE A 649 -3.24 -5.04 22.92
C ILE A 649 -4.62 -4.56 23.39
N ALA A 650 -4.87 -3.26 23.30
CA ALA A 650 -6.19 -2.70 23.56
C ALA A 650 -7.20 -3.23 22.52
N LYS A 651 -8.32 -3.78 22.99
CA LYS A 651 -9.37 -4.36 22.15
C LYS A 651 -10.59 -3.46 22.19
N ASP A 652 -11.09 -3.06 21.04
CA ASP A 652 -12.32 -2.31 20.89
C ASP A 652 -13.08 -2.77 19.65
N GLY A 653 -14.40 -2.78 19.74
CA GLY A 653 -15.29 -3.14 18.64
C GLY A 653 -16.52 -3.91 19.09
N PRO A 654 -17.63 -3.80 18.33
CA PRO A 654 -18.91 -4.41 18.71
C PRO A 654 -18.98 -5.93 18.44
N SER A 655 -18.04 -6.48 17.68
CA SER A 655 -18.08 -7.86 17.15
C SER A 655 -17.93 -8.96 18.21
N ALA A 656 -17.53 -8.64 19.44
CA ALA A 656 -17.48 -9.58 20.57
C ALA A 656 -18.79 -9.66 21.37
N GLY A 657 -19.80 -8.85 21.05
CA GLY A 657 -21.07 -8.82 21.77
C GLY A 657 -21.75 -10.18 21.85
N LEU A 658 -21.76 -10.94 20.75
CA LEU A 658 -22.30 -12.30 20.71
C LEU A 658 -21.52 -13.24 21.63
N THR A 659 -20.19 -13.18 21.61
CA THR A 659 -19.32 -14.01 22.46
C THR A 659 -19.56 -13.75 23.96
N ILE A 660 -19.66 -12.47 24.34
CA ILE A 660 -19.94 -12.05 25.68
C ILE A 660 -21.33 -12.59 26.12
N CYS A 661 -22.33 -12.50 25.24
CA CYS A 661 -23.65 -13.01 25.50
C CYS A 661 -23.64 -14.53 25.75
N VAL A 662 -22.93 -15.30 24.93
CA VAL A 662 -22.79 -16.75 25.10
C VAL A 662 -22.07 -17.10 26.40
N ALA A 663 -20.99 -16.40 26.75
CA ALA A 663 -20.30 -16.61 28.04
C ALA A 663 -21.18 -16.31 29.23
N LEU A 664 -21.97 -15.24 29.17
CA LEU A 664 -22.95 -14.90 30.24
C LEU A 664 -24.11 -15.91 30.36
N VAL A 665 -24.69 -16.34 29.23
CA VAL A 665 -25.75 -17.36 29.26
C VAL A 665 -25.19 -18.69 29.76
N SER A 666 -23.97 -19.08 29.33
CA SER A 666 -23.25 -20.24 29.87
C SER A 666 -23.12 -20.18 31.38
N LEU A 667 -22.66 -19.03 31.93
CA LEU A 667 -22.48 -18.80 33.35
C LEU A 667 -23.82 -18.91 34.14
N LEU A 668 -24.84 -18.24 33.61
CA LEU A 668 -26.10 -18.07 34.30
C LEU A 668 -27.02 -19.32 34.21
N SER A 669 -26.89 -20.08 33.10
CA SER A 669 -27.62 -21.36 32.93
C SER A 669 -26.86 -22.57 33.44
N GLY A 670 -25.60 -22.45 33.84
CA GLY A 670 -24.72 -23.56 34.21
C GLY A 670 -24.34 -24.52 33.09
N ARG A 671 -24.63 -24.17 31.83
CA ARG A 671 -24.31 -24.99 30.66
C ARG A 671 -22.91 -24.70 30.16
N PRO A 672 -22.01 -25.70 30.00
CA PRO A 672 -20.68 -25.47 29.51
C PRO A 672 -20.69 -24.98 28.06
N ALA A 673 -19.86 -24.00 27.73
CA ALA A 673 -19.62 -23.61 26.34
C ALA A 673 -18.56 -24.51 25.72
N ARG A 674 -18.75 -24.86 24.45
CA ARG A 674 -17.84 -25.68 23.65
C ARG A 674 -16.55 -24.91 23.38
N ALA A 675 -15.43 -25.51 23.69
CA ALA A 675 -14.11 -24.91 23.47
C ALA A 675 -13.70 -24.87 21.98
N ASP A 676 -14.25 -25.80 21.14
CA ASP A 676 -13.96 -25.89 19.72
C ASP A 676 -14.84 -24.99 18.84
N VAL A 677 -15.66 -24.12 19.45
CA VAL A 677 -16.53 -23.15 18.77
C VAL A 677 -16.04 -21.74 18.99
N ALA A 678 -15.77 -21.02 17.91
CA ALA A 678 -15.42 -19.60 17.93
C ALA A 678 -16.57 -18.74 17.40
N LEU A 679 -16.80 -17.58 18.01
CA LEU A 679 -17.97 -16.75 17.74
C LEU A 679 -17.56 -15.33 17.32
N SER A 680 -18.29 -14.73 16.40
CA SER A 680 -18.22 -13.31 16.12
C SER A 680 -19.59 -12.79 15.70
N GLY A 681 -20.00 -11.67 16.27
CA GLY A 681 -21.27 -11.03 15.97
C GLY A 681 -21.49 -9.81 16.85
N GLU A 682 -22.04 -8.76 16.30
CA GLU A 682 -22.56 -7.63 17.05
C GLU A 682 -23.97 -7.98 17.54
N LEU A 683 -24.33 -7.56 18.73
CA LEU A 683 -25.60 -7.89 19.37
C LEU A 683 -26.45 -6.65 19.51
N SER A 684 -27.71 -6.73 19.05
CA SER A 684 -28.74 -5.72 19.35
C SER A 684 -29.48 -6.03 20.65
N LEU A 685 -30.11 -5.03 21.25
CA LEU A 685 -30.96 -5.20 22.44
C LEU A 685 -32.10 -6.20 22.23
N SER A 686 -32.58 -6.37 20.99
CA SER A 686 -33.63 -7.34 20.62
C SER A 686 -33.11 -8.75 20.37
N GLY A 687 -31.84 -9.04 20.63
CA GLY A 687 -31.22 -10.35 20.44
C GLY A 687 -30.94 -10.73 18.98
N ARG A 688 -30.96 -9.76 18.06
CA ARG A 688 -30.55 -9.99 16.68
C ARG A 688 -29.02 -9.94 16.59
N VAL A 689 -28.46 -10.82 15.80
CA VAL A 689 -27.02 -10.85 15.49
C VAL A 689 -26.80 -10.01 14.22
N LEU A 690 -26.05 -8.92 14.37
CA LEU A 690 -25.75 -7.96 13.31
C LEU A 690 -24.44 -8.31 12.58
N PRO A 691 -24.28 -7.90 11.31
CA PRO A 691 -23.12 -8.23 10.50
C PRO A 691 -21.84 -7.67 11.09
N VAL A 692 -20.72 -8.34 10.77
CA VAL A 692 -19.38 -7.95 11.22
C VAL A 692 -18.43 -7.84 10.02
N SER A 693 -17.41 -6.99 10.15
CA SER A 693 -16.31 -6.88 9.19
C SER A 693 -15.16 -7.86 9.48
N GLY A 694 -14.25 -8.03 8.51
CA GLY A 694 -13.06 -8.85 8.65
C GLY A 694 -13.36 -10.36 8.75
N VAL A 695 -14.36 -10.84 8.02
CA VAL A 695 -14.76 -12.26 8.01
C VAL A 695 -13.62 -13.16 7.57
N ARG A 696 -12.85 -12.73 6.56
CA ARG A 696 -11.69 -13.46 6.05
C ARG A 696 -10.64 -13.69 7.14
N GLU A 697 -10.23 -12.63 7.80
CA GLU A 697 -9.22 -12.66 8.87
C GLU A 697 -9.69 -13.47 10.07
N LYS A 698 -10.97 -13.40 10.40
CA LYS A 698 -11.60 -14.17 11.48
C LYS A 698 -11.63 -15.67 11.17
N LEU A 699 -11.97 -16.07 9.96
CA LEU A 699 -11.93 -17.48 9.53
C LEU A 699 -10.50 -18.03 9.56
N LEU A 700 -9.52 -17.26 9.10
CA LEU A 700 -8.11 -17.64 9.16
C LEU A 700 -7.58 -17.73 10.61
N ALA A 701 -8.03 -16.86 11.50
CA ALA A 701 -7.69 -16.93 12.92
C ALA A 701 -8.29 -18.16 13.59
N ALA A 702 -9.54 -18.47 13.30
CA ALA A 702 -10.22 -19.67 13.80
C ALA A 702 -9.53 -20.96 13.33
N ALA A 703 -9.14 -21.03 12.04
CA ALA A 703 -8.39 -22.14 11.49
C ALA A 703 -7.03 -22.34 12.18
N ARG A 704 -6.26 -21.25 12.37
CA ARG A 704 -4.97 -21.28 13.11
C ARG A 704 -5.11 -21.73 14.55
N ALA A 705 -6.19 -21.34 15.22
CA ALA A 705 -6.47 -21.72 16.58
C ALA A 705 -7.05 -23.17 16.70
N GLY A 706 -7.30 -23.82 15.60
CA GLY A 706 -7.86 -25.18 15.56
C GLY A 706 -9.35 -25.23 15.93
N ALA A 707 -10.09 -24.12 15.83
CA ALA A 707 -11.54 -24.15 16.02
C ALA A 707 -12.22 -25.01 14.96
N ARG A 708 -13.11 -25.91 15.38
CA ARG A 708 -13.85 -26.78 14.44
C ARG A 708 -15.06 -26.10 13.85
N THR A 709 -15.67 -25.20 14.61
CA THR A 709 -16.87 -24.48 14.18
C THR A 709 -16.71 -23.00 14.43
N VAL A 710 -17.15 -22.19 13.47
CA VAL A 710 -17.24 -20.71 13.60
C VAL A 710 -18.70 -20.31 13.48
N VAL A 711 -19.18 -19.50 14.42
CA VAL A 711 -20.52 -18.92 14.35
C VAL A 711 -20.38 -17.47 13.88
N LEU A 712 -21.01 -17.16 12.75
CA LEU A 712 -21.06 -15.83 12.13
C LEU A 712 -22.50 -15.34 12.00
N PRO A 713 -22.71 -14.01 11.86
CA PRO A 713 -24.03 -13.47 11.56
C PRO A 713 -24.59 -14.01 10.24
N ALA A 714 -25.89 -14.26 10.17
CA ALA A 714 -26.56 -14.69 8.92
C ALA A 714 -26.38 -13.69 7.77
N ALA A 715 -26.25 -12.40 8.09
CA ALA A 715 -25.98 -11.36 7.09
C ALA A 715 -24.61 -11.49 6.40
N ASN A 716 -23.63 -12.18 7.01
CA ASN A 716 -22.32 -12.45 6.40
C ASN A 716 -22.26 -13.78 5.63
N GLU A 717 -23.40 -14.49 5.46
CA GLU A 717 -23.42 -15.83 4.84
C GLU A 717 -22.84 -15.84 3.41
N ALA A 718 -23.25 -14.90 2.56
CA ALA A 718 -22.79 -14.84 1.18
C ALA A 718 -21.28 -14.60 1.08
N GLU A 719 -20.76 -13.69 1.89
CA GLU A 719 -19.33 -13.39 1.99
C GLU A 719 -18.54 -14.62 2.48
N ALA A 720 -18.97 -15.22 3.59
CA ALA A 720 -18.31 -16.37 4.18
C ALA A 720 -18.27 -17.58 3.24
N ARG A 721 -19.38 -17.88 2.52
CA ARG A 721 -19.44 -18.97 1.54
C ARG A 721 -18.51 -18.72 0.36
N GLY A 722 -18.43 -17.47 -0.14
CA GLY A 722 -17.50 -17.08 -1.19
C GLY A 722 -16.04 -17.30 -0.79
N LEU A 723 -15.67 -16.88 0.43
CA LEU A 723 -14.34 -17.07 0.99
C LEU A 723 -13.97 -18.55 1.17
N LEU A 724 -14.90 -19.35 1.69
CA LEU A 724 -14.67 -20.80 1.85
C LEU A 724 -14.44 -21.50 0.51
N ALA A 725 -15.18 -21.13 -0.53
CA ALA A 725 -14.97 -21.65 -1.88
C ALA A 725 -13.60 -21.24 -2.45
N GLU A 726 -13.18 -19.98 -2.23
CA GLU A 726 -11.84 -19.49 -2.61
C GLU A 726 -10.73 -20.27 -1.91
N PHE A 727 -10.83 -20.47 -0.58
CA PHE A 727 -9.84 -21.23 0.19
C PHE A 727 -9.78 -22.70 -0.22
N ALA A 728 -10.91 -23.32 -0.48
CA ALA A 728 -10.98 -24.70 -0.96
C ALA A 728 -10.30 -24.87 -2.33
N ALA A 729 -10.53 -23.91 -3.25
CA ALA A 729 -9.90 -23.90 -4.58
C ALA A 729 -8.36 -23.78 -4.51
N ARG A 730 -7.84 -23.15 -3.45
CA ARG A 730 -6.39 -23.00 -3.19
C ARG A 730 -5.76 -24.16 -2.41
N GLY A 731 -6.54 -25.19 -2.08
CA GLY A 731 -6.05 -26.35 -1.33
C GLY A 731 -5.75 -26.06 0.15
N SER A 732 -6.30 -25.00 0.72
CA SER A 732 -6.20 -24.70 2.15
C SER A 732 -7.01 -25.73 2.95
N GLY A 733 -6.34 -26.75 3.48
CA GLY A 733 -6.95 -27.75 4.37
C GLY A 733 -7.18 -27.17 5.78
N GLY A 734 -8.12 -27.78 6.54
CA GLY A 734 -8.32 -27.45 7.96
C GLY A 734 -9.18 -26.22 8.23
N LEU A 735 -10.00 -25.79 7.29
CA LEU A 735 -10.96 -24.72 7.53
C LEU A 735 -12.09 -25.16 8.46
N PRO A 736 -12.55 -24.28 9.39
CA PRO A 736 -13.66 -24.58 10.28
C PRO A 736 -14.98 -24.67 9.52
N GLN A 737 -15.91 -25.44 10.06
CA GLN A 737 -17.31 -25.38 9.64
C GLN A 737 -17.91 -24.03 10.06
N VAL A 738 -18.73 -23.41 9.19
CA VAL A 738 -19.37 -22.14 9.51
C VAL A 738 -20.85 -22.36 9.74
N ALA A 739 -21.33 -21.94 10.92
CA ALA A 739 -22.74 -21.88 11.27
C ALA A 739 -23.19 -20.40 11.24
N PHE A 740 -24.40 -20.16 10.79
CA PHE A 740 -24.93 -18.80 10.67
C PHE A 740 -26.04 -18.57 11.70
N ALA A 741 -25.95 -17.44 12.42
CA ALA A 741 -26.89 -17.05 13.44
C ALA A 741 -27.61 -15.73 13.07
N ALA A 742 -28.92 -15.74 13.02
CA ALA A 742 -29.74 -14.54 12.89
C ALA A 742 -30.09 -13.97 14.26
N ARG A 743 -30.22 -14.82 15.28
CA ARG A 743 -30.54 -14.50 16.66
C ARG A 743 -29.55 -15.18 17.61
N VAL A 744 -29.52 -14.68 18.85
CA VAL A 744 -28.72 -15.27 19.95
C VAL A 744 -29.02 -16.76 20.15
N GLN A 745 -30.30 -17.17 20.08
CA GLN A 745 -30.70 -18.57 20.25
C GLN A 745 -30.01 -19.53 19.26
N ASP A 746 -29.81 -19.08 18.00
CA ASP A 746 -29.14 -19.87 16.98
C ASP A 746 -27.69 -20.13 17.39
N ALA A 747 -27.01 -19.12 17.91
CA ALA A 747 -25.64 -19.22 18.39
C ALA A 747 -25.50 -20.09 19.62
N LEU A 748 -26.45 -19.96 20.57
CA LEU A 748 -26.48 -20.77 21.79
C LEU A 748 -26.68 -22.27 21.49
N ALA A 749 -27.49 -22.60 20.51
CA ALA A 749 -27.73 -23.98 20.08
C ALA A 749 -26.44 -24.68 19.56
N VAL A 750 -25.53 -23.89 18.96
CA VAL A 750 -24.24 -24.42 18.45
C VAL A 750 -23.16 -24.40 19.53
N ALA A 751 -23.13 -23.33 20.36
CA ALA A 751 -22.04 -23.06 21.28
C ALA A 751 -22.18 -23.71 22.68
N LEU A 752 -23.37 -24.01 23.15
CA LEU A 752 -23.58 -24.56 24.50
C LEU A 752 -23.91 -26.06 24.47
N LEU A 753 -23.29 -26.80 25.35
CA LEU A 753 -23.61 -28.21 25.59
C LEU A 753 -24.91 -28.33 26.40
N PRO A 754 -25.63 -29.49 26.33
CA PRO A 754 -26.73 -29.80 27.26
C PRO A 754 -26.25 -29.79 28.73
N ALA A 755 -27.17 -29.48 29.64
CA ALA A 755 -26.85 -29.39 31.09
C ALA A 755 -26.34 -30.72 31.70
N GLU A 756 -26.67 -31.85 31.10
CA GLU A 756 -26.33 -33.19 31.61
C GLU A 756 -24.89 -33.64 31.29
N ALA A 757 -24.15 -32.94 30.44
CA ALA A 757 -22.79 -33.32 30.03
C ALA A 757 -21.69 -32.91 31.05
N ALA A 758 -22.02 -32.28 32.14
CA ALA A 758 -21.06 -31.74 33.11
C ALA A 758 -20.61 -32.72 34.21
N ASP A 759 -21.30 -33.83 34.42
CA ASP A 759 -21.09 -34.70 35.60
C ASP A 759 -20.12 -35.88 35.39
N ASP A 760 -19.65 -36.18 34.18
CA ASP A 760 -18.89 -37.43 33.91
C ASP A 760 -17.36 -37.30 33.91
N GLN A 761 -16.76 -36.15 34.21
CA GLN A 761 -15.29 -36.01 34.24
C GLN A 761 -14.68 -35.29 35.47
N GLY A 762 -15.41 -35.21 36.55
CA GLY A 762 -14.94 -34.47 37.75
C GLY A 762 -14.84 -35.33 39.03
N GLY A 763 -14.28 -36.55 38.97
CA GLY A 763 -14.17 -37.39 40.14
C GLY A 763 -12.87 -38.19 40.27
N ALA A 764 -11.74 -37.50 40.54
CA ALA A 764 -10.62 -38.16 41.19
C ALA A 764 -10.15 -37.27 42.36
N PRO A 765 -10.30 -37.71 43.62
CA PRO A 765 -9.80 -36.96 44.76
C PRO A 765 -8.29 -37.06 44.80
N CYS A 766 -7.62 -35.90 44.82
CA CYS A 766 -6.23 -35.83 45.27
C CYS A 766 -6.12 -36.34 46.68
N SER A 767 -5.60 -37.53 46.89
CA SER A 767 -5.11 -37.99 48.18
C SER A 767 -3.63 -37.72 48.29
N SER A 768 -3.32 -36.92 49.32
CA SER A 768 -2.05 -36.68 50.01
C SER A 768 -0.82 -36.33 49.20
#